data_1443ac5b33cb65ba8e84b85fc5c76c7d
#
_entry.id   1443ac5b33cb65ba8e84b85fc5c76c7d
#
_cell.length_a   1.000
_cell.length_b   1.000
_cell.length_c   1.000
_cell.angle_alpha   90.00
_cell.angle_beta   90.00
_cell.angle_gamma   90.00
#
_symmetry.space_group_name_H-M   'P 1'
#
loop_
_entity.id
_entity.type
_entity.pdbx_description
1 polymer ?
#
loop_
_entity_poly.entity_id
_entity_poly.type
_entity_poly.pdbx_seq_one_letter_code
_entity_poly.pdbx_strand_id
1 'polypeptide(L)'
;MDLLTLQSTFGGLLHDIGKAVYRAEGQRGSHSAQGYQFLHGVLTGPGWGPMLDCVRYHHAAELRGAQGDLPPDSPAWIVYLADSLSATDDRQEIEGESTASRRDLPLNSVFTHLNGSHPGWTMPPQPQDGKLRLPQKQHPLPTSAYGDAVRRLQQYLPELQPQPEAINSLLGLLETQFSGFPSSISNGESADISLYDHARTTAAMAACISGYVQANGITDLRRTLFEQEAAFRKQNAFLLYTADFSRIQKFLYTVRTENALRSLRSRSFFLDLLMEHYLDELLAGCGVSRANVIYSGGGHCYVLLPNTPAVIGVLTQWNRRFNGWLRQQFGTQLFLANAWTECSGNDLTNAPAEKSPYKELFRRVNRLLEQHKFHRYTADDLRQLNSTAAYPDGRECKVCGTSANLNGELCPWCKLFVDLSVEIQKQSVFVVSRTASTAEDCPLPALDGGEEYLSLTNVDAARRRLDGPGPIVRVYTKNDPFTGLPCSTNLYVGDYAASNEMEELADQSEGIRRIAVCRMDVDNLGHAFISGFEQETEKDPVRRMQYVTLSRTAAFSRQMSLFFKCYINDILQGMQVAIVYAGGDDVFLIGAWNDTLKAAQSIQSTFTAFSCGALTLSAGIGIFDDHYPVRLSAEQTAELEEAAKQLPGKNAVALFTPERSAVTDAKGHILVQPEQGHVYAWDVLRDKVLGEKAACLQSFFHDADNGHGNAMLYNLLALLREAENDRINLARYAYLLARLAPKKNAPEYRAYEAFSRRMMDWAMDAEQRHQLITAIYINVYQHRKDGDTDGTE
;
A
#
# COMPACT_ATOMS: atom_id res chain seq x y z
N MET A 1 5.93 19.63 -19.65
CA MET A 1 7.07 18.75 -20.04
C MET A 1 7.61 19.29 -21.36
N ASP A 2 8.93 19.48 -21.49
CA ASP A 2 9.58 19.89 -22.73
C ASP A 2 9.82 18.67 -23.66
N LEU A 3 10.21 18.97 -24.93
CA LEU A 3 10.32 17.94 -25.97
C LEU A 3 11.41 16.90 -25.67
N LEU A 4 12.59 17.34 -25.17
CA LEU A 4 13.69 16.41 -24.87
C LEU A 4 13.33 15.49 -23.70
N THR A 5 12.68 16.02 -22.67
CA THR A 5 12.19 15.23 -21.53
C THR A 5 11.10 14.25 -21.97
N LEU A 6 10.18 14.67 -22.83
CA LEU A 6 9.17 13.78 -23.42
C LEU A 6 9.80 12.61 -24.18
N GLN A 7 10.73 12.93 -25.09
CA GLN A 7 11.44 11.91 -25.88
C GLN A 7 12.24 10.96 -25.03
N SER A 8 12.97 11.47 -24.03
CA SER A 8 13.76 10.67 -23.09
C SER A 8 12.87 9.76 -22.21
N THR A 9 11.70 10.25 -21.78
CA THR A 9 10.75 9.49 -20.97
C THR A 9 10.15 8.34 -21.78
N PHE A 10 9.63 8.60 -22.98
CA PHE A 10 9.15 7.53 -23.86
C PHE A 10 10.26 6.56 -24.25
N GLY A 11 11.46 7.08 -24.58
CA GLY A 11 12.64 6.26 -24.87
C GLY A 11 12.96 5.31 -23.72
N GLY A 12 12.98 5.82 -22.47
CA GLY A 12 13.20 5.01 -21.28
C GLY A 12 12.11 3.96 -21.02
N LEU A 13 10.83 4.27 -21.31
CA LEU A 13 9.74 3.28 -21.18
C LEU A 13 9.81 2.17 -22.23
N LEU A 14 10.29 2.47 -23.43
CA LEU A 14 10.25 1.57 -24.58
C LEU A 14 11.57 0.87 -24.88
N HIS A 15 12.72 1.31 -24.30
CA HIS A 15 14.07 0.85 -24.70
C HIS A 15 14.22 -0.67 -24.72
N ASP A 16 13.69 -1.33 -23.72
CA ASP A 16 13.85 -2.78 -23.48
C ASP A 16 12.67 -3.64 -23.98
N ILE A 17 11.72 -3.05 -24.71
CA ILE A 17 10.56 -3.81 -25.23
C ILE A 17 11.00 -4.94 -26.15
N GLY A 18 12.14 -4.78 -26.80
CA GLY A 18 12.77 -5.79 -27.63
C GLY A 18 13.18 -7.06 -26.89
N LYS A 19 13.37 -7.02 -25.58
CA LYS A 19 13.59 -8.24 -24.77
C LYS A 19 12.38 -9.17 -24.83
N ALA A 20 11.16 -8.62 -24.78
CA ALA A 20 9.93 -9.41 -24.89
C ALA A 20 9.77 -9.98 -26.31
N VAL A 21 10.04 -9.17 -27.36
CA VAL A 21 9.99 -9.60 -28.77
C VAL A 21 11.01 -10.71 -29.02
N TYR A 22 12.26 -10.51 -28.60
CA TYR A 22 13.34 -11.51 -28.74
C TYR A 22 13.00 -12.82 -28.02
N ARG A 23 12.43 -12.76 -26.83
CA ARG A 23 12.06 -13.94 -26.04
C ARG A 23 10.86 -14.68 -26.65
N ALA A 24 9.91 -13.94 -27.28
CA ALA A 24 8.75 -14.51 -27.96
C ALA A 24 9.13 -15.25 -29.25
N GLU A 25 9.90 -14.61 -30.11
CA GLU A 25 10.13 -15.08 -31.48
C GLU A 25 11.39 -15.95 -31.65
N GLY A 26 12.35 -15.82 -30.75
CA GLY A 26 13.59 -16.59 -30.81
C GLY A 26 14.53 -16.23 -31.95
N GLN A 27 14.39 -15.03 -32.51
CA GLN A 27 15.16 -14.57 -33.64
C GLN A 27 16.64 -14.32 -33.32
N ARG A 28 17.52 -14.25 -34.34
CA ARG A 28 18.94 -13.87 -34.18
C ARG A 28 19.07 -12.35 -34.19
N GLY A 29 19.93 -11.82 -33.34
CA GLY A 29 20.25 -10.37 -33.25
C GLY A 29 20.15 -9.82 -31.85
N SER A 30 20.48 -8.53 -31.66
CA SER A 30 20.31 -7.87 -30.36
C SER A 30 18.84 -7.55 -30.09
N HIS A 31 18.43 -7.52 -28.82
CA HIS A 31 17.08 -7.13 -28.48
C HIS A 31 16.80 -5.67 -28.84
N SER A 32 17.79 -4.77 -28.79
CA SER A 32 17.70 -3.38 -29.24
C SER A 32 17.28 -3.28 -30.73
N ALA A 33 17.91 -4.05 -31.60
CA ALA A 33 17.54 -4.10 -33.04
C ALA A 33 16.12 -4.64 -33.26
N GLN A 34 15.74 -5.70 -32.55
CA GLN A 34 14.40 -6.29 -32.66
C GLN A 34 13.31 -5.36 -32.09
N GLY A 35 13.58 -4.69 -30.98
CA GLY A 35 12.70 -3.67 -30.40
C GLY A 35 12.49 -2.52 -31.35
N TYR A 36 13.56 -2.01 -31.97
CA TYR A 36 13.48 -0.97 -32.98
C TYR A 36 12.61 -1.40 -34.17
N GLN A 37 12.85 -2.58 -34.75
CA GLN A 37 12.06 -3.09 -35.88
C GLN A 37 10.59 -3.25 -35.55
N PHE A 38 10.30 -3.82 -34.39
CA PHE A 38 8.94 -4.01 -33.90
C PHE A 38 8.21 -2.66 -33.74
N LEU A 39 8.80 -1.73 -33.00
CA LEU A 39 8.18 -0.43 -32.74
C LEU A 39 8.08 0.43 -34.00
N HIS A 40 9.07 0.40 -34.89
CA HIS A 40 8.99 1.10 -36.17
C HIS A 40 7.84 0.59 -37.05
N GLY A 41 7.50 -0.70 -36.96
CA GLY A 41 6.35 -1.28 -37.63
C GLY A 41 4.98 -0.93 -37.02
N VAL A 42 4.96 -0.59 -35.74
CA VAL A 42 3.73 -0.37 -34.96
C VAL A 42 3.44 1.10 -34.73
N LEU A 43 4.47 1.94 -34.47
CA LEU A 43 4.36 3.37 -34.17
C LEU A 43 4.55 4.16 -35.48
N THR A 44 3.46 4.44 -36.21
CA THR A 44 3.48 4.99 -37.57
C THR A 44 3.33 6.51 -37.65
N GLY A 45 3.15 7.22 -36.53
CA GLY A 45 2.95 8.68 -36.50
C GLY A 45 4.25 9.50 -36.58
N PRO A 46 4.17 10.80 -36.91
CA PRO A 46 5.32 11.69 -36.81
C PRO A 46 5.74 11.89 -35.34
N GLY A 47 7.05 12.14 -35.14
CA GLY A 47 7.61 12.44 -33.81
C GLY A 47 8.24 11.25 -33.08
N TRP A 48 8.06 10.02 -33.54
CA TRP A 48 8.61 8.82 -32.88
C TRP A 48 10.11 8.60 -33.15
N GLY A 49 10.69 9.20 -34.20
CA GLY A 49 12.10 8.97 -34.61
C GLY A 49 13.11 9.00 -33.47
N PRO A 50 13.24 10.12 -32.69
CA PRO A 50 14.19 10.20 -31.60
C PRO A 50 13.95 9.17 -30.47
N MET A 51 12.71 8.75 -30.25
CA MET A 51 12.35 7.72 -29.26
C MET A 51 12.76 6.33 -29.75
N LEU A 52 12.62 6.07 -31.04
CA LEU A 52 13.10 4.83 -31.69
C LEU A 52 14.63 4.73 -31.67
N ASP A 53 15.33 5.87 -31.81
CA ASP A 53 16.78 5.91 -31.63
C ASP A 53 17.19 5.51 -30.22
N CYS A 54 16.43 5.91 -29.19
CA CYS A 54 16.64 5.46 -27.82
C CYS A 54 16.55 3.94 -27.70
N VAL A 55 15.58 3.32 -28.36
CA VAL A 55 15.43 1.85 -28.36
C VAL A 55 16.58 1.16 -29.09
N ARG A 56 17.03 1.73 -30.19
CA ARG A 56 18.10 1.16 -31.02
C ARG A 56 19.47 1.29 -30.38
N TYR A 57 19.74 2.38 -29.67
CA TYR A 57 21.09 2.77 -29.27
C TYR A 57 21.26 2.93 -27.75
N HIS A 58 20.57 2.14 -26.91
CA HIS A 58 20.68 2.25 -25.44
C HIS A 58 21.88 1.50 -24.82
N HIS A 59 22.66 0.75 -25.60
CA HIS A 59 23.85 0.08 -25.09
C HIS A 59 25.16 0.72 -25.61
N ALA A 60 26.20 0.64 -24.79
CA ALA A 60 27.50 1.22 -25.11
C ALA A 60 28.11 0.73 -26.43
N ALA A 61 27.87 -0.55 -26.79
CA ALA A 61 28.39 -1.14 -28.04
C ALA A 61 27.74 -0.50 -29.28
N GLU A 62 26.40 -0.38 -29.26
CA GLU A 62 25.64 0.23 -30.35
C GLU A 62 25.96 1.72 -30.48
N LEU A 63 26.08 2.45 -29.33
CA LEU A 63 26.44 3.86 -29.32
C LEU A 63 27.84 4.13 -29.89
N ARG A 64 28.83 3.28 -29.58
CA ARG A 64 30.18 3.38 -30.17
C ARG A 64 30.13 3.18 -31.69
N GLY A 65 29.28 2.26 -32.16
CA GLY A 65 29.08 2.02 -33.59
C GLY A 65 28.37 3.17 -34.31
N ALA A 66 27.48 3.88 -33.64
CA ALA A 66 26.61 4.93 -34.19
C ALA A 66 27.18 6.36 -34.04
N GLN A 67 28.42 6.52 -33.58
CA GLN A 67 29.00 7.84 -33.31
C GLN A 67 29.01 8.82 -34.48
N GLY A 68 28.97 8.38 -35.73
CA GLY A 68 28.88 9.21 -36.92
C GLY A 68 27.44 9.55 -37.34
N ASP A 69 26.49 8.74 -36.96
CA ASP A 69 25.09 8.82 -37.41
C ASP A 69 24.13 9.43 -36.39
N LEU A 70 24.48 9.35 -35.08
CA LEU A 70 23.66 9.86 -34.00
C LEU A 70 24.09 11.28 -33.60
N PRO A 71 23.15 12.28 -33.59
CA PRO A 71 23.46 13.65 -33.18
C PRO A 71 24.00 13.72 -31.74
N PRO A 72 24.92 14.66 -31.42
CA PRO A 72 25.45 14.84 -30.06
C PRO A 72 24.40 15.18 -29.01
N ASP A 73 23.26 15.75 -29.42
CA ASP A 73 22.12 16.16 -28.59
C ASP A 73 20.97 15.15 -28.62
N SER A 74 21.16 13.91 -29.15
CA SER A 74 20.15 12.87 -29.19
C SER A 74 19.72 12.40 -27.77
N PRO A 75 18.42 12.17 -27.51
CA PRO A 75 17.93 11.61 -26.27
C PRO A 75 18.48 10.20 -25.99
N ALA A 76 19.00 9.50 -26.98
CA ALA A 76 19.59 8.18 -26.82
C ALA A 76 20.78 8.17 -25.82
N TRP A 77 21.57 9.27 -25.75
CA TRP A 77 22.64 9.41 -24.76
C TRP A 77 22.10 9.49 -23.33
N ILE A 78 20.92 10.12 -23.15
CA ILE A 78 20.23 10.21 -21.87
C ILE A 78 19.72 8.85 -21.43
N VAL A 79 19.04 8.13 -22.33
CA VAL A 79 18.46 6.81 -22.04
C VAL A 79 19.56 5.79 -21.74
N TYR A 80 20.69 5.83 -22.47
CA TYR A 80 21.86 5.01 -22.16
C TYR A 80 22.32 5.18 -20.70
N LEU A 81 22.55 6.44 -20.28
CA LEU A 81 22.99 6.68 -18.90
C LEU A 81 21.92 6.29 -17.87
N ALA A 82 20.64 6.57 -18.17
CA ALA A 82 19.54 6.21 -17.30
C ALA A 82 19.39 4.68 -17.15
N ASP A 83 19.50 3.92 -18.26
CA ASP A 83 19.55 2.47 -18.24
C ASP A 83 20.75 1.96 -17.42
N SER A 84 21.92 2.52 -17.66
CA SER A 84 23.14 2.18 -16.92
C SER A 84 23.03 2.45 -15.40
N LEU A 85 22.32 3.50 -14.99
CA LEU A 85 22.05 3.79 -13.58
C LEU A 85 20.99 2.87 -12.98
N SER A 86 19.92 2.52 -13.73
CA SER A 86 18.84 1.66 -13.25
C SER A 86 19.24 0.18 -13.22
N ALA A 87 20.17 -0.25 -14.08
CA ALA A 87 20.64 -1.62 -14.26
C ALA A 87 22.01 -1.91 -13.60
N THR A 88 22.61 -0.98 -12.89
CA THR A 88 23.98 -1.13 -12.34
C THR A 88 24.12 -2.39 -11.47
N ASP A 89 23.03 -2.93 -10.96
CA ASP A 89 23.02 -4.12 -10.13
C ASP A 89 22.53 -5.39 -10.84
N ASP A 90 21.96 -5.25 -12.04
CA ASP A 90 21.54 -6.38 -12.88
C ASP A 90 22.67 -6.90 -13.78
N ARG A 91 23.76 -6.12 -13.93
CA ARG A 91 24.85 -6.41 -14.85
C ARG A 91 26.21 -6.35 -14.15
N GLN A 92 26.53 -7.29 -13.30
CA GLN A 92 27.94 -7.67 -13.14
C GLN A 92 28.29 -8.52 -14.36
N GLU A 93 28.83 -7.87 -15.40
CA GLU A 93 29.49 -8.59 -16.50
C GLU A 93 30.63 -9.41 -15.90
N ILE A 94 30.39 -10.69 -15.71
CA ILE A 94 31.46 -11.67 -15.53
C ILE A 94 32.09 -11.80 -16.91
N GLU A 95 33.15 -11.04 -17.18
CA GLU A 95 33.97 -11.19 -18.36
C GLU A 95 34.39 -12.66 -18.47
N GLY A 96 33.88 -13.40 -19.43
CA GLY A 96 34.49 -14.64 -19.89
C GLY A 96 33.66 -15.91 -19.94
N GLU A 97 32.40 -15.95 -19.53
CA GLU A 97 31.55 -17.13 -19.73
C GLU A 97 30.39 -16.84 -20.68
N SER A 98 30.19 -17.73 -21.69
CA SER A 98 29.03 -17.68 -22.56
C SER A 98 27.77 -17.92 -21.72
N THR A 99 27.09 -16.88 -21.38
CA THR A 99 25.85 -16.92 -20.64
C THR A 99 24.75 -17.46 -21.53
N ALA A 100 24.42 -18.74 -21.40
CA ALA A 100 23.23 -19.32 -22.02
C ALA A 100 22.01 -18.64 -21.39
N SER A 101 21.37 -17.71 -22.09
CA SER A 101 20.17 -17.05 -21.64
C SER A 101 19.01 -18.07 -21.59
N ARG A 102 18.35 -18.18 -20.42
CA ARG A 102 17.21 -19.08 -20.22
C ARG A 102 15.91 -18.31 -20.43
N ARG A 103 15.27 -18.51 -21.58
CA ARG A 103 13.98 -17.88 -21.92
C ARG A 103 12.81 -18.33 -21.05
N ASP A 104 12.94 -19.47 -20.39
CA ASP A 104 11.98 -20.06 -19.47
C ASP A 104 12.14 -19.59 -18.03
N LEU A 105 13.09 -18.66 -17.77
CA LEU A 105 13.33 -18.13 -16.43
C LEU A 105 12.17 -17.25 -15.99
N PRO A 106 11.46 -17.60 -14.90
CA PRO A 106 10.38 -16.80 -14.36
C PRO A 106 10.92 -15.59 -13.56
N LEU A 107 10.07 -14.60 -13.36
CA LEU A 107 10.35 -13.50 -12.45
C LEU A 107 10.36 -14.01 -11.00
N ASN A 108 11.45 -13.83 -10.29
CA ASN A 108 11.47 -14.03 -8.84
C ASN A 108 10.64 -12.95 -8.13
N SER A 109 10.02 -13.30 -7.01
CA SER A 109 9.40 -12.30 -6.17
C SER A 109 10.46 -11.34 -5.61
N VAL A 110 10.20 -10.03 -5.60
CA VAL A 110 11.10 -9.03 -5.01
C VAL A 110 11.37 -9.30 -3.52
N PHE A 111 10.44 -9.98 -2.84
CA PHE A 111 10.60 -10.38 -1.44
C PHE A 111 11.65 -11.46 -1.21
N THR A 112 12.17 -12.11 -2.26
CA THR A 112 13.17 -13.18 -2.11
C THR A 112 14.49 -12.70 -1.50
N HIS A 113 14.79 -11.42 -1.62
CA HIS A 113 16.00 -10.79 -1.05
C HIS A 113 15.71 -9.80 0.08
N LEU A 114 14.44 -9.69 0.51
CA LEU A 114 14.03 -8.77 1.56
C LEU A 114 14.16 -9.43 2.94
N ASN A 115 14.81 -8.76 3.89
CA ASN A 115 15.02 -9.23 5.28
C ASN A 115 15.64 -10.64 5.35
N GLY A 116 16.56 -10.94 4.45
CA GLY A 116 17.22 -12.24 4.35
C GLY A 116 17.05 -12.88 2.98
N SER A 117 17.23 -14.20 2.92
CA SER A 117 17.12 -14.95 1.67
C SER A 117 15.94 -15.93 1.72
N HIS A 118 14.98 -15.77 0.81
CA HIS A 118 13.78 -16.59 0.67
C HIS A 118 13.69 -17.19 -0.74
N PRO A 119 14.63 -18.07 -1.16
CA PRO A 119 14.76 -18.49 -2.54
C PRO A 119 13.60 -19.36 -3.05
N GLY A 120 13.44 -19.40 -4.37
CA GLY A 120 12.54 -20.33 -5.03
C GLY A 120 11.09 -19.88 -5.18
N TRP A 121 10.76 -18.61 -4.89
CA TRP A 121 9.45 -18.04 -5.11
C TRP A 121 9.43 -17.19 -6.38
N THR A 122 8.51 -17.51 -7.28
CA THR A 122 8.37 -16.85 -8.59
C THR A 122 6.98 -16.26 -8.77
N MET A 123 6.90 -15.14 -9.47
CA MET A 123 5.64 -14.47 -9.80
C MET A 123 4.99 -15.15 -11.03
N PRO A 124 3.65 -15.30 -11.03
CA PRO A 124 2.95 -15.82 -12.19
C PRO A 124 3.03 -14.82 -13.37
N PRO A 125 3.27 -15.29 -14.61
CA PRO A 125 3.49 -14.46 -15.80
C PRO A 125 2.20 -13.94 -16.45
N GLN A 126 1.12 -13.83 -15.71
CA GLN A 126 -0.16 -13.40 -16.26
C GLN A 126 -0.26 -11.87 -16.26
N PRO A 127 -1.06 -11.28 -17.16
CA PRO A 127 -1.31 -9.85 -17.14
C PRO A 127 -1.89 -9.39 -15.79
N GLN A 128 -1.46 -8.23 -15.30
CA GLN A 128 -2.00 -7.64 -14.08
C GLN A 128 -3.42 -7.12 -14.37
N ASP A 129 -4.43 -7.83 -13.86
CA ASP A 129 -5.87 -7.56 -14.06
C ASP A 129 -6.60 -7.17 -12.78
N GLY A 130 -5.86 -6.88 -11.73
CA GLY A 130 -6.40 -6.52 -10.42
C GLY A 130 -6.74 -7.69 -9.50
N LYS A 131 -6.67 -8.94 -9.98
CA LYS A 131 -6.94 -10.14 -9.18
C LYS A 131 -5.75 -10.57 -8.36
N LEU A 132 -6.02 -11.13 -7.17
CA LEU A 132 -5.00 -11.65 -6.27
C LEU A 132 -4.10 -12.69 -6.94
N ARG A 133 -2.79 -12.45 -6.84
CA ARG A 133 -1.75 -13.34 -7.33
C ARG A 133 -0.68 -13.55 -6.28
N LEU A 134 -0.50 -14.81 -5.91
CA LEU A 134 0.52 -15.19 -4.94
C LEU A 134 1.76 -15.71 -5.64
N PRO A 135 2.97 -15.43 -5.11
CA PRO A 135 4.19 -16.10 -5.53
C PRO A 135 4.04 -17.62 -5.38
N GLN A 136 4.61 -18.35 -6.32
CA GLN A 136 4.56 -19.83 -6.37
C GLN A 136 5.97 -20.40 -6.40
N LYS A 137 6.14 -21.60 -5.85
CA LYS A 137 7.44 -22.27 -5.89
C LYS A 137 7.66 -22.88 -7.28
N GLN A 138 8.76 -22.49 -7.93
CA GLN A 138 9.31 -23.11 -9.14
C GLN A 138 8.31 -23.29 -10.29
N HIS A 139 7.73 -22.22 -10.80
CA HIS A 139 6.97 -22.28 -12.04
C HIS A 139 7.84 -21.78 -13.21
N PRO A 140 8.16 -22.64 -14.20
CA PRO A 140 8.81 -22.18 -15.43
C PRO A 140 7.87 -21.24 -16.19
N LEU A 141 8.44 -20.22 -16.80
CA LEU A 141 7.69 -19.28 -17.63
C LEU A 141 7.29 -19.94 -18.93
N PRO A 142 5.98 -20.05 -19.29
CA PRO A 142 5.57 -20.56 -20.58
C PRO A 142 6.11 -19.66 -21.69
N THR A 143 6.76 -20.24 -22.71
CA THR A 143 7.30 -19.46 -23.84
C THR A 143 6.22 -18.68 -24.61
N SER A 144 4.97 -19.15 -24.62
CA SER A 144 3.81 -18.45 -25.19
C SER A 144 3.46 -17.14 -24.48
N ALA A 145 3.82 -16.98 -23.19
CA ALA A 145 3.45 -15.79 -22.41
C ALA A 145 4.04 -14.50 -22.99
N TYR A 146 5.28 -14.54 -23.47
CA TYR A 146 5.88 -13.38 -24.16
C TYR A 146 5.15 -13.04 -25.46
N GLY A 147 4.77 -14.06 -26.25
CA GLY A 147 4.01 -13.86 -27.47
C GLY A 147 2.64 -13.23 -27.25
N ASP A 148 1.97 -13.60 -26.15
CA ASP A 148 0.69 -13.01 -25.76
C ASP A 148 0.85 -11.54 -25.40
N ALA A 149 1.86 -11.19 -24.63
CA ALA A 149 2.15 -9.81 -24.25
C ALA A 149 2.50 -8.95 -25.48
N VAL A 150 3.34 -9.46 -26.39
CA VAL A 150 3.73 -8.74 -27.62
C VAL A 150 2.51 -8.51 -28.53
N ARG A 151 1.61 -9.49 -28.69
CA ARG A 151 0.37 -9.31 -29.47
C ARG A 151 -0.52 -8.20 -28.90
N ARG A 152 -0.64 -8.10 -27.60
CA ARG A 152 -1.41 -7.01 -26.96
C ARG A 152 -0.75 -5.65 -27.18
N LEU A 153 0.56 -5.56 -27.13
CA LEU A 153 1.26 -4.32 -27.49
C LEU A 153 0.99 -3.92 -28.95
N GLN A 154 1.00 -4.85 -29.88
CA GLN A 154 0.66 -4.60 -31.29
C GLN A 154 -0.76 -4.05 -31.46
N GLN A 155 -1.67 -4.44 -30.59
CA GLN A 155 -3.05 -3.98 -30.61
C GLN A 155 -3.20 -2.53 -30.09
N TYR A 156 -2.51 -2.16 -29.01
CA TYR A 156 -2.77 -0.89 -28.31
C TYR A 156 -1.76 0.22 -28.64
N LEU A 157 -0.51 -0.11 -28.96
CA LEU A 157 0.51 0.91 -29.24
C LEU A 157 0.18 1.81 -30.44
N PRO A 158 -0.49 1.36 -31.54
CA PRO A 158 -0.83 2.24 -32.66
C PRO A 158 -1.75 3.42 -32.30
N GLU A 159 -2.49 3.32 -31.19
CA GLU A 159 -3.41 4.36 -30.73
C GLU A 159 -2.70 5.46 -29.93
N LEU A 160 -1.46 5.20 -29.47
CA LEU A 160 -0.69 6.19 -28.71
C LEU A 160 -0.16 7.30 -29.59
N GLN A 161 -0.19 8.50 -29.03
CA GLN A 161 0.44 9.69 -29.60
C GLN A 161 1.63 10.10 -28.73
N PRO A 162 2.74 10.65 -29.30
CA PRO A 162 3.90 11.07 -28.52
C PRO A 162 3.63 12.42 -27.82
N GLN A 163 2.78 12.38 -26.79
CA GLN A 163 2.36 13.53 -26.00
C GLN A 163 2.38 13.21 -24.51
N PRO A 164 2.56 14.22 -23.62
CA PRO A 164 2.70 13.98 -22.18
C PRO A 164 1.55 13.18 -21.56
N GLU A 165 0.31 13.43 -22.03
CA GLU A 165 -0.91 12.81 -21.53
C GLU A 165 -0.95 11.29 -21.78
N ALA A 166 -0.27 10.81 -22.82
CA ALA A 166 -0.21 9.39 -23.19
C ALA A 166 0.78 8.59 -22.32
N ILE A 167 1.69 9.23 -21.58
CA ILE A 167 2.69 8.52 -20.75
C ILE A 167 2.02 7.64 -19.70
N ASN A 168 0.97 8.13 -19.04
CA ASN A 168 0.28 7.37 -18.00
C ASN A 168 -0.45 6.14 -18.58
N SER A 169 -1.03 6.27 -19.77
CA SER A 169 -1.64 5.12 -20.48
C SER A 169 -0.59 4.11 -20.90
N LEU A 170 0.58 4.55 -21.35
CA LEU A 170 1.71 3.66 -21.67
C LEU A 170 2.23 2.96 -20.41
N LEU A 171 2.38 3.67 -19.30
CA LEU A 171 2.75 3.08 -18.00
C LEU A 171 1.77 1.98 -17.59
N GLY A 172 0.47 2.23 -17.66
CA GLY A 172 -0.56 1.23 -17.37
C GLY A 172 -0.51 0.03 -18.30
N LEU A 173 -0.30 0.23 -19.61
CA LEU A 173 -0.14 -0.84 -20.57
C LEU A 173 1.08 -1.72 -20.27
N LEU A 174 2.24 -1.09 -20.01
CA LEU A 174 3.47 -1.82 -19.68
C LEU A 174 3.36 -2.54 -18.33
N GLU A 175 2.75 -1.92 -17.33
CA GLU A 175 2.52 -2.56 -16.02
C GLU A 175 1.68 -3.83 -16.18
N THR A 176 0.56 -3.73 -16.88
CA THR A 176 -0.34 -4.87 -17.07
C THR A 176 0.32 -6.01 -17.84
N GLN A 177 1.17 -5.71 -18.84
CA GLN A 177 1.77 -6.72 -19.69
C GLN A 177 3.10 -7.25 -19.14
N PHE A 178 3.93 -6.43 -18.49
CA PHE A 178 5.32 -6.78 -18.20
C PHE A 178 5.70 -6.85 -16.72
N SER A 179 4.78 -6.63 -15.80
CA SER A 179 5.08 -6.75 -14.36
C SER A 179 5.34 -8.18 -13.88
N GLY A 180 5.04 -9.19 -14.70
CA GLY A 180 5.31 -10.61 -14.43
C GLY A 180 6.51 -11.19 -15.17
N PHE A 181 7.28 -10.37 -15.91
CA PHE A 181 8.42 -10.83 -16.72
C PHE A 181 9.74 -10.23 -16.22
N PRO A 182 10.82 -11.02 -16.08
CA PRO A 182 12.09 -10.50 -15.60
C PRO A 182 12.76 -9.55 -16.60
N SER A 183 13.41 -8.50 -16.12
CA SER A 183 14.23 -7.58 -16.93
C SER A 183 15.47 -8.29 -17.45
N SER A 184 16.16 -9.07 -16.61
CA SER A 184 17.32 -9.90 -16.98
C SER A 184 17.02 -11.39 -16.86
N ILE A 185 17.67 -12.18 -17.75
CA ILE A 185 17.62 -13.65 -17.78
C ILE A 185 19.02 -14.25 -17.83
N SER A 186 20.05 -13.46 -17.48
CA SER A 186 21.45 -13.89 -17.46
C SER A 186 21.73 -14.85 -16.31
N ASN A 187 22.58 -15.85 -16.52
CA ASN A 187 23.01 -16.75 -15.46
C ASN A 187 23.86 -15.98 -14.44
N GLY A 188 23.50 -16.07 -13.17
CA GLY A 188 24.21 -15.41 -12.05
C GLY A 188 23.59 -14.09 -11.61
N GLU A 189 22.61 -13.54 -12.33
CA GLU A 189 21.86 -12.36 -11.92
C GLU A 189 20.57 -12.75 -11.19
N SER A 190 20.10 -11.88 -10.28
CA SER A 190 18.79 -12.06 -9.68
C SER A 190 17.70 -11.58 -10.63
N ALA A 191 16.79 -12.47 -11.03
CA ALA A 191 15.67 -12.16 -11.90
C ALA A 191 14.47 -11.63 -11.10
N ASP A 192 14.67 -10.70 -10.16
CA ASP A 192 13.66 -10.20 -9.22
C ASP A 192 13.11 -8.80 -9.56
N ILE A 193 13.67 -8.15 -10.58
CA ILE A 193 13.15 -6.89 -11.13
C ILE A 193 12.37 -7.18 -12.40
N SER A 194 11.12 -6.72 -12.48
CA SER A 194 10.30 -6.88 -13.67
C SER A 194 10.76 -5.96 -14.81
N LEU A 195 10.46 -6.37 -16.05
CA LEU A 195 10.70 -5.55 -17.24
C LEU A 195 9.98 -4.19 -17.14
N TYR A 196 8.79 -4.17 -16.52
CA TYR A 196 8.07 -2.93 -16.23
C TYR A 196 8.78 -2.04 -15.21
N ASP A 197 9.18 -2.59 -14.05
CA ASP A 197 9.83 -1.81 -13.00
C ASP A 197 11.16 -1.21 -13.48
N HIS A 198 11.94 -1.98 -14.25
CA HIS A 198 13.17 -1.50 -14.89
C HIS A 198 12.89 -0.36 -15.89
N ALA A 199 11.96 -0.53 -16.82
CA ALA A 199 11.60 0.49 -17.80
C ALA A 199 11.08 1.77 -17.14
N ARG A 200 10.25 1.65 -16.10
CA ARG A 200 9.74 2.78 -15.32
C ARG A 200 10.86 3.55 -14.62
N THR A 201 11.79 2.85 -13.96
CA THR A 201 12.91 3.49 -13.25
C THR A 201 13.87 4.16 -14.23
N THR A 202 14.15 3.52 -15.38
CA THR A 202 14.93 4.11 -16.46
C THR A 202 14.29 5.39 -16.99
N ALA A 203 12.98 5.39 -17.23
CA ALA A 203 12.26 6.58 -17.68
C ALA A 203 12.26 7.71 -16.65
N ALA A 204 12.15 7.39 -15.36
CA ALA A 204 12.24 8.36 -14.27
C ALA A 204 13.62 9.05 -14.24
N MET A 205 14.68 8.26 -14.31
CA MET A 205 16.06 8.79 -14.36
C MET A 205 16.31 9.59 -15.63
N ALA A 206 15.83 9.11 -16.78
CA ALA A 206 15.97 9.80 -18.06
C ALA A 206 15.29 11.18 -18.04
N ALA A 207 14.08 11.27 -17.48
CA ALA A 207 13.37 12.56 -17.31
C ALA A 207 14.18 13.52 -16.41
N CYS A 208 14.76 13.02 -15.32
CA CYS A 208 15.57 13.85 -14.42
C CYS A 208 16.87 14.33 -15.08
N ILE A 209 17.61 13.45 -15.77
CA ILE A 209 18.83 13.80 -16.49
C ILE A 209 18.50 14.84 -17.57
N SER A 210 17.42 14.63 -18.34
CA SER A 210 16.98 15.59 -19.36
C SER A 210 16.72 16.98 -18.78
N GLY A 211 15.92 17.08 -17.72
CA GLY A 211 15.66 18.37 -17.06
C GLY A 211 16.90 19.04 -16.52
N TYR A 212 17.84 18.27 -15.95
CA TYR A 212 19.10 18.79 -15.43
C TYR A 212 20.02 19.32 -16.53
N VAL A 213 20.23 18.56 -17.61
CA VAL A 213 21.14 18.99 -18.70
C VAL A 213 20.60 20.22 -19.40
N GLN A 214 19.30 20.34 -19.61
CA GLN A 214 18.69 21.53 -20.19
C GLN A 214 18.84 22.76 -19.31
N ALA A 215 18.55 22.63 -18.00
CA ALA A 215 18.67 23.74 -17.06
C ALA A 215 20.11 24.27 -16.93
N ASN A 216 21.10 23.41 -17.20
CA ASN A 216 22.53 23.77 -17.19
C ASN A 216 23.09 24.10 -18.57
N GLY A 217 22.27 24.16 -19.61
CA GLY A 217 22.68 24.52 -20.98
C GLY A 217 23.66 23.53 -21.62
N ILE A 218 23.60 22.26 -21.21
CA ILE A 218 24.46 21.20 -21.75
C ILE A 218 23.85 20.70 -23.06
N THR A 219 24.50 20.98 -24.18
CA THR A 219 24.03 20.62 -25.54
C THR A 219 24.78 19.42 -26.13
N ASP A 220 26.04 19.19 -25.74
CA ASP A 220 26.77 17.98 -26.16
C ASP A 220 26.55 16.88 -25.12
N LEU A 221 25.43 16.15 -25.31
CA LEU A 221 25.01 15.04 -24.43
C LEU A 221 25.94 13.83 -24.57
N ARG A 222 26.42 13.58 -25.81
CA ARG A 222 27.39 12.51 -26.09
C ARG A 222 28.63 12.67 -25.22
N ARG A 223 29.27 13.84 -25.27
CA ARG A 223 30.48 14.11 -24.49
C ARG A 223 30.23 14.00 -23.00
N THR A 224 29.12 14.59 -22.52
CA THR A 224 28.85 14.71 -21.09
C THR A 224 28.36 13.39 -20.47
N LEU A 225 27.44 12.67 -21.13
CA LEU A 225 26.76 11.53 -20.56
C LEU A 225 27.38 10.18 -20.92
N PHE A 226 28.12 10.11 -22.04
CA PHE A 226 28.79 8.90 -22.51
C PHE A 226 30.31 8.96 -22.32
N GLU A 227 31.00 9.96 -22.87
CA GLU A 227 32.46 10.02 -22.81
C GLU A 227 32.97 10.42 -21.40
N GLN A 228 32.19 11.22 -20.66
CA GLN A 228 32.49 11.69 -19.30
C GLN A 228 31.52 11.12 -18.25
N GLU A 229 30.92 9.97 -18.49
CA GLU A 229 29.92 9.30 -17.65
C GLU A 229 30.30 9.29 -16.16
N ALA A 230 31.54 8.83 -15.84
CA ALA A 230 32.01 8.73 -14.47
C ALA A 230 32.09 10.10 -13.71
N ALA A 231 32.25 11.19 -14.44
CA ALA A 231 32.20 12.54 -13.87
C ALA A 231 30.75 12.99 -13.65
N PHE A 232 29.86 12.72 -14.61
CA PHE A 232 28.45 13.06 -14.49
C PHE A 232 27.75 12.29 -13.35
N ARG A 233 28.05 11.01 -13.16
CA ARG A 233 27.52 10.17 -12.07
C ARG A 233 27.76 10.76 -10.67
N LYS A 234 28.78 11.63 -10.50
CA LYS A 234 29.09 12.33 -9.24
C LYS A 234 28.37 13.65 -9.07
N GLN A 235 27.72 14.16 -10.12
CA GLN A 235 26.96 15.41 -10.06
C GLN A 235 25.62 15.19 -9.36
N ASN A 236 25.21 16.14 -8.53
CA ASN A 236 23.89 16.15 -7.90
C ASN A 236 22.81 16.52 -8.93
N ALA A 237 22.57 15.65 -9.89
CA ALA A 237 21.61 15.88 -10.96
C ALA A 237 20.16 15.59 -10.55
N PHE A 238 19.96 14.97 -9.39
CA PHE A 238 18.67 14.49 -8.92
C PHE A 238 18.30 15.12 -7.58
N LEU A 239 16.98 15.19 -7.32
CA LEU A 239 16.39 15.44 -6.01
C LEU A 239 15.58 14.22 -5.59
N LEU A 240 15.81 13.71 -4.40
CA LEU A 240 14.86 12.81 -3.74
C LEU A 240 13.88 13.66 -2.94
N TYR A 241 12.63 13.66 -3.35
CA TYR A 241 11.53 14.37 -2.71
C TYR A 241 10.65 13.42 -1.91
N THR A 242 10.11 13.91 -0.80
CA THR A 242 9.10 13.18 0.01
C THR A 242 8.04 14.14 0.52
N ALA A 243 6.81 13.66 0.63
CA ALA A 243 5.72 14.36 1.32
C ALA A 243 4.91 13.38 2.15
N ASP A 244 4.32 13.87 3.25
CA ASP A 244 3.57 13.05 4.20
C ASP A 244 2.46 13.85 4.86
N PHE A 245 1.23 13.32 4.81
CA PHE A 245 0.09 13.90 5.51
C PHE A 245 0.21 13.68 7.02
N SER A 246 0.20 14.75 7.75
CA SER A 246 0.14 14.73 9.21
C SER A 246 -1.29 14.79 9.70
N ARG A 247 -1.60 14.03 10.77
CA ARG A 247 -2.89 14.00 11.46
C ARG A 247 -4.02 13.30 10.69
N ILE A 248 -3.70 12.39 9.80
CA ILE A 248 -4.70 11.57 9.08
C ILE A 248 -5.72 10.99 10.06
N GLN A 249 -5.28 10.31 11.10
CA GLN A 249 -6.16 9.68 12.09
C GLN A 249 -7.09 10.71 12.76
N LYS A 250 -6.57 11.89 13.11
CA LYS A 250 -7.40 12.95 13.70
C LYS A 250 -8.47 13.44 12.73
N PHE A 251 -8.16 13.56 11.45
CA PHE A 251 -9.12 13.94 10.41
C PHE A 251 -10.17 12.85 10.21
N LEU A 252 -9.76 11.59 10.14
CA LEU A 252 -10.67 10.46 9.94
C LEU A 252 -11.62 10.30 11.13
N TYR A 253 -11.11 10.27 12.36
CA TYR A 253 -11.89 9.95 13.55
C TYR A 253 -12.60 11.15 14.21
N THR A 254 -12.65 12.30 13.55
CA THR A 254 -13.46 13.46 14.03
C THR A 254 -14.97 13.18 13.90
N VAL A 255 -15.36 12.04 13.33
CA VAL A 255 -16.74 11.67 13.04
C VAL A 255 -17.48 11.25 14.32
N ARG A 256 -18.67 11.83 14.56
CA ARG A 256 -19.63 11.42 15.58
C ARG A 256 -20.48 10.24 15.07
N THR A 257 -21.41 9.73 15.83
CA THR A 257 -22.10 8.45 15.59
C THR A 257 -22.92 8.37 14.32
N GLU A 258 -23.60 9.43 13.89
CA GLU A 258 -24.45 9.39 12.69
C GLU A 258 -23.63 9.31 11.39
N ASN A 259 -23.98 8.37 10.51
CA ASN A 259 -23.28 8.12 9.22
C ASN A 259 -21.76 7.89 9.37
N ALA A 260 -21.35 7.29 10.49
CA ALA A 260 -19.94 7.19 10.84
C ALA A 260 -19.14 6.38 9.79
N LEU A 261 -19.61 5.19 9.41
CA LEU A 261 -18.93 4.33 8.43
C LEU A 261 -18.82 5.01 7.06
N ARG A 262 -19.91 5.62 6.58
CA ARG A 262 -19.93 6.39 5.32
C ARG A 262 -18.92 7.52 5.34
N SER A 263 -18.92 8.30 6.41
CA SER A 263 -18.02 9.45 6.55
C SER A 263 -16.55 9.04 6.68
N LEU A 264 -16.25 7.95 7.38
CA LEU A 264 -14.89 7.45 7.50
C LEU A 264 -14.33 6.99 6.16
N ARG A 265 -15.09 6.17 5.43
CA ARG A 265 -14.70 5.64 4.13
C ARG A 265 -14.46 6.73 3.09
N SER A 266 -15.39 7.67 2.99
CA SER A 266 -15.25 8.78 2.04
C SER A 266 -14.13 9.75 2.41
N ARG A 267 -13.86 9.99 3.69
CA ARG A 267 -12.71 10.80 4.13
C ARG A 267 -11.39 10.12 3.80
N SER A 268 -11.30 8.81 4.00
CA SER A 268 -10.12 8.04 3.65
C SER A 268 -9.86 8.06 2.15
N PHE A 269 -10.88 7.74 1.36
CA PHE A 269 -10.79 7.80 -0.10
C PHE A 269 -10.40 9.20 -0.60
N PHE A 270 -10.99 10.25 -0.01
CA PHE A 270 -10.65 11.62 -0.35
C PHE A 270 -9.18 11.93 -0.08
N LEU A 271 -8.61 11.46 1.04
CA LEU A 271 -7.19 11.68 1.35
C LEU A 271 -6.27 10.95 0.37
N ASP A 272 -6.60 9.71 0.01
CA ASP A 272 -5.83 8.97 -1.00
C ASP A 272 -5.85 9.69 -2.35
N LEU A 273 -7.04 10.11 -2.79
CA LEU A 273 -7.19 10.83 -4.04
C LEU A 273 -6.55 12.23 -4.00
N LEU A 274 -6.62 12.91 -2.86
CA LEU A 274 -5.98 14.21 -2.66
C LEU A 274 -4.44 14.10 -2.75
N MET A 275 -3.85 13.00 -2.28
CA MET A 275 -2.43 12.71 -2.46
C MET A 275 -2.09 12.45 -3.94
N GLU A 276 -2.90 11.67 -4.64
CA GLU A 276 -2.69 11.40 -6.08
C GLU A 276 -2.83 12.69 -6.91
N HIS A 277 -3.81 13.53 -6.59
CA HIS A 277 -3.97 14.85 -7.18
C HIS A 277 -2.79 15.77 -6.88
N TYR A 278 -2.34 15.82 -5.62
CA TYR A 278 -1.14 16.58 -5.23
C TYR A 278 0.09 16.18 -6.05
N LEU A 279 0.30 14.86 -6.22
CA LEU A 279 1.40 14.32 -7.01
C LEU A 279 1.29 14.71 -8.48
N ASP A 280 0.13 14.61 -9.10
CA ASP A 280 -0.03 14.96 -10.52
C ASP A 280 0.21 16.45 -10.79
N GLU A 281 -0.27 17.33 -9.93
CA GLU A 281 0.03 18.77 -10.02
C GLU A 281 1.53 19.04 -9.85
N LEU A 282 2.16 18.35 -8.87
CA LEU A 282 3.60 18.44 -8.63
C LEU A 282 4.40 17.99 -9.85
N LEU A 283 4.09 16.83 -10.40
CA LEU A 283 4.78 16.22 -11.54
C LEU A 283 4.63 17.08 -12.79
N ALA A 284 3.42 17.56 -13.06
CA ALA A 284 3.14 18.46 -14.17
C ALA A 284 3.94 19.77 -14.04
N GLY A 285 3.98 20.38 -12.85
CA GLY A 285 4.75 21.57 -12.56
C GLY A 285 6.27 21.37 -12.69
N CYS A 286 6.78 20.21 -12.30
CA CYS A 286 8.18 19.84 -12.44
C CYS A 286 8.55 19.36 -13.86
N GLY A 287 7.58 19.22 -14.76
CA GLY A 287 7.80 18.79 -16.13
C GLY A 287 8.19 17.32 -16.28
N VAL A 288 7.79 16.46 -15.33
CA VAL A 288 8.04 15.00 -15.32
C VAL A 288 6.72 14.22 -15.30
N SER A 289 6.77 12.89 -15.18
CA SER A 289 5.61 12.01 -15.26
C SER A 289 5.48 11.11 -14.04
N ARG A 290 4.40 10.31 -13.99
CA ARG A 290 4.20 9.29 -12.93
C ARG A 290 5.27 8.20 -12.91
N ALA A 291 6.10 8.05 -13.94
CA ALA A 291 7.30 7.21 -13.87
C ALA A 291 8.21 7.60 -12.70
N ASN A 292 8.25 8.90 -12.37
CA ASN A 292 9.09 9.47 -11.32
C ASN A 292 8.61 9.21 -9.88
N VAL A 293 7.38 8.68 -9.69
CA VAL A 293 6.86 8.31 -8.37
C VAL A 293 7.47 6.97 -7.95
N ILE A 294 8.34 6.98 -6.95
CA ILE A 294 8.96 5.76 -6.41
C ILE A 294 8.00 5.04 -5.47
N TYR A 295 7.29 5.80 -4.63
CA TYR A 295 6.31 5.31 -3.67
C TYR A 295 5.15 6.28 -3.52
N SER A 296 3.92 5.76 -3.40
CA SER A 296 2.73 6.49 -2.96
C SER A 296 1.81 5.53 -2.19
N GLY A 297 1.58 5.81 -0.91
CA GLY A 297 0.70 5.01 -0.07
C GLY A 297 0.59 5.54 1.35
N GLY A 298 -0.54 5.32 2.02
CA GLY A 298 -0.75 5.73 3.41
C GLY A 298 -0.63 7.25 3.65
N GLY A 299 -0.84 8.08 2.60
CA GLY A 299 -0.63 9.53 2.70
C GLY A 299 0.83 9.98 2.63
N HIS A 300 1.75 9.08 2.28
CA HIS A 300 3.18 9.34 2.14
C HIS A 300 3.66 9.02 0.72
N CYS A 301 4.65 9.78 0.22
CA CYS A 301 5.24 9.53 -1.09
C CYS A 301 6.74 9.78 -1.13
N TYR A 302 7.42 9.10 -2.09
CA TYR A 302 8.76 9.42 -2.56
C TYR A 302 8.74 9.65 -4.07
N VAL A 303 9.40 10.72 -4.53
CA VAL A 303 9.47 11.10 -5.95
C VAL A 303 10.91 11.45 -6.33
N LEU A 304 11.36 11.00 -7.49
CA LEU A 304 12.66 11.38 -8.06
C LEU A 304 12.45 12.54 -9.04
N LEU A 305 13.14 13.66 -8.82
CA LEU A 305 12.97 14.90 -9.58
C LEU A 305 14.30 15.41 -10.11
N PRO A 306 14.33 16.23 -11.18
CA PRO A 306 15.56 16.88 -11.64
C PRO A 306 15.98 17.99 -10.66
N ASN A 307 17.26 18.03 -10.34
CA ASN A 307 17.82 19.08 -9.47
C ASN A 307 18.02 20.39 -10.25
N THR A 308 16.97 21.20 -10.28
CA THR A 308 16.99 22.50 -10.97
C THR A 308 16.35 23.59 -10.11
N PRO A 309 16.78 24.88 -10.26
CA PRO A 309 16.13 25.99 -9.54
C PRO A 309 14.62 26.11 -9.83
N ALA A 310 14.21 25.78 -11.05
CA ALA A 310 12.80 25.82 -11.45
C ALA A 310 11.97 24.78 -10.67
N VAL A 311 12.47 23.55 -10.57
CA VAL A 311 11.82 22.48 -9.79
C VAL A 311 11.74 22.86 -8.31
N ILE A 312 12.82 23.35 -7.70
CA ILE A 312 12.83 23.80 -6.30
C ILE A 312 11.79 24.93 -6.09
N GLY A 313 11.65 25.83 -7.07
CA GLY A 313 10.59 26.84 -7.07
C GLY A 313 9.19 26.26 -7.03
N VAL A 314 8.92 25.25 -7.88
CA VAL A 314 7.63 24.53 -7.91
C VAL A 314 7.36 23.83 -6.56
N LEU A 315 8.34 23.11 -6.02
CA LEU A 315 8.22 22.41 -4.72
C LEU A 315 7.80 23.37 -3.61
N THR A 316 8.47 24.53 -3.54
CA THR A 316 8.21 25.55 -2.51
C THR A 316 6.82 26.19 -2.70
N GLN A 317 6.50 26.58 -3.92
CA GLN A 317 5.23 27.26 -4.23
C GLN A 317 4.04 26.31 -4.04
N TRP A 318 4.13 25.08 -4.56
CA TRP A 318 3.04 24.12 -4.48
C TRP A 318 2.74 23.70 -3.05
N ASN A 319 3.77 23.39 -2.26
CA ASN A 319 3.57 23.05 -0.86
C ASN A 319 2.91 24.18 -0.06
N ARG A 320 3.37 25.42 -0.25
CA ARG A 320 2.77 26.59 0.41
C ARG A 320 1.30 26.76 0.02
N ARG A 321 0.97 26.62 -1.24
CA ARG A 321 -0.38 26.78 -1.77
C ARG A 321 -1.30 25.67 -1.28
N PHE A 322 -0.86 24.42 -1.39
CA PHE A 322 -1.61 23.25 -0.96
C PHE A 322 -1.93 23.31 0.54
N ASN A 323 -0.95 23.62 1.37
CA ASN A 323 -1.19 23.79 2.82
C ASN A 323 -2.05 25.02 3.13
N GLY A 324 -1.96 26.07 2.33
CA GLY A 324 -2.89 27.22 2.41
C GLY A 324 -4.33 26.80 2.17
N TRP A 325 -4.58 26.00 1.14
CA TRP A 325 -5.88 25.42 0.83
C TRP A 325 -6.36 24.47 1.94
N LEU A 326 -5.51 23.54 2.40
CA LEU A 326 -5.84 22.64 3.53
C LEU A 326 -6.26 23.42 4.77
N ARG A 327 -5.53 24.49 5.10
CA ARG A 327 -5.85 25.35 6.24
C ARG A 327 -7.19 26.08 6.08
N GLN A 328 -7.49 26.54 4.87
CA GLN A 328 -8.76 27.22 4.57
C GLN A 328 -9.94 26.25 4.67
N GLN A 329 -9.80 25.01 4.19
CA GLN A 329 -10.87 24.02 4.16
C GLN A 329 -11.02 23.26 5.49
N PHE A 330 -9.92 22.89 6.15
CA PHE A 330 -9.89 21.98 7.29
C PHE A 330 -9.21 22.55 8.55
N GLY A 331 -8.84 23.82 8.53
CA GLY A 331 -8.16 24.46 9.66
C GLY A 331 -6.82 23.79 9.97
N THR A 332 -6.68 23.29 11.20
CA THR A 332 -5.47 22.59 11.66
C THR A 332 -5.61 21.06 11.63
N GLN A 333 -6.65 20.53 11.01
CA GLN A 333 -6.92 19.09 11.02
C GLN A 333 -5.98 18.32 10.11
N LEU A 334 -5.57 18.92 8.99
CA LEU A 334 -4.66 18.34 8.01
C LEU A 334 -3.47 19.27 7.73
N PHE A 335 -2.31 18.66 7.49
CA PHE A 335 -1.11 19.35 7.04
C PHE A 335 -0.25 18.39 6.22
N LEU A 336 0.27 18.83 5.09
CA LEU A 336 1.20 18.07 4.26
C LEU A 336 2.63 18.55 4.51
N ALA A 337 3.41 17.77 5.26
CA ALA A 337 4.85 18.00 5.39
C ALA A 337 5.56 17.54 4.11
N ASN A 338 6.61 18.22 3.72
CA ASN A 338 7.46 17.80 2.61
C ASN A 338 8.94 18.09 2.89
N ALA A 339 9.80 17.39 2.18
CA ALA A 339 11.24 17.61 2.20
C ALA A 339 11.87 17.12 0.89
N TRP A 340 13.05 17.63 0.58
CA TRP A 340 13.86 17.12 -0.51
C TRP A 340 15.34 17.23 -0.19
N THR A 341 16.15 16.44 -0.87
CA THR A 341 17.58 16.48 -0.77
C THR A 341 18.22 16.16 -2.10
N GLU A 342 19.31 16.85 -2.40
CA GLU A 342 20.10 16.60 -3.61
C GLU A 342 20.76 15.24 -3.54
N CYS A 343 20.87 14.57 -4.69
CA CYS A 343 21.60 13.32 -4.83
C CYS A 343 22.20 13.16 -6.23
N SER A 344 23.25 12.35 -6.27
CA SER A 344 23.98 11.99 -7.49
C SER A 344 23.55 10.62 -8.02
N GLY A 345 23.93 10.28 -9.25
CA GLY A 345 23.76 8.92 -9.78
C GLY A 345 24.45 7.86 -8.91
N ASN A 346 25.59 8.20 -8.33
CA ASN A 346 26.30 7.30 -7.42
C ASN A 346 25.53 7.06 -6.10
N ASP A 347 24.83 8.06 -5.58
CA ASP A 347 23.99 7.88 -4.38
C ASP A 347 22.82 6.92 -4.67
N LEU A 348 22.21 7.05 -5.85
CA LEU A 348 21.08 6.21 -6.27
C LEU A 348 21.49 4.77 -6.54
N THR A 349 22.73 4.55 -7.02
CA THR A 349 23.30 3.21 -7.26
C THR A 349 24.13 2.70 -6.08
N ASN A 350 24.02 3.33 -4.91
CA ASN A 350 24.72 2.95 -3.68
C ASN A 350 26.27 2.83 -3.85
N ALA A 351 26.87 3.70 -4.65
CA ALA A 351 28.31 3.68 -4.96
C ALA A 351 29.08 4.82 -4.27
N PRO A 352 30.16 4.55 -3.49
CA PRO A 352 30.67 3.22 -3.17
C PRO A 352 29.88 2.51 -2.05
N ALA A 353 29.65 1.23 -2.21
CA ALA A 353 28.80 0.42 -1.33
C ALA A 353 29.22 0.45 0.15
N GLU A 354 30.51 0.52 0.45
CA GLU A 354 31.06 0.56 1.81
C GLU A 354 30.59 1.78 2.61
N LYS A 355 30.22 2.87 1.94
CA LYS A 355 29.71 4.11 2.57
C LYS A 355 28.20 4.14 2.68
N SER A 356 27.50 3.19 2.06
CA SER A 356 26.04 3.10 2.03
C SER A 356 25.36 4.45 1.70
N PRO A 357 25.75 5.15 0.62
CA PRO A 357 25.22 6.49 0.32
C PRO A 357 23.71 6.46 0.08
N TYR A 358 23.15 5.37 -0.43
CA TYR A 358 21.71 5.19 -0.61
C TYR A 358 20.94 5.28 0.73
N LYS A 359 21.41 4.57 1.75
CA LYS A 359 20.78 4.64 3.07
C LYS A 359 20.85 6.03 3.69
N GLU A 360 22.01 6.69 3.55
CA GLU A 360 22.20 8.02 4.08
C GLU A 360 21.32 9.06 3.36
N LEU A 361 21.08 8.87 2.07
CA LEU A 361 20.15 9.68 1.27
C LEU A 361 18.73 9.64 1.88
N PHE A 362 18.17 8.43 2.12
CA PHE A 362 16.84 8.27 2.71
C PHE A 362 16.79 8.77 4.17
N ARG A 363 17.82 8.52 4.97
CA ARG A 363 17.92 9.07 6.33
C ARG A 363 17.90 10.59 6.35
N ARG A 364 18.63 11.21 5.41
CA ARG A 364 18.72 12.67 5.31
C ARG A 364 17.38 13.28 4.94
N VAL A 365 16.69 12.77 3.93
CA VAL A 365 15.39 13.32 3.52
C VAL A 365 14.33 13.12 4.60
N ASN A 366 14.30 11.97 5.28
CA ASN A 366 13.37 11.71 6.35
C ASN A 366 13.59 12.60 7.58
N ARG A 367 14.86 12.88 7.92
CA ARG A 367 15.19 13.85 8.99
C ARG A 367 14.64 15.24 8.68
N LEU A 368 14.78 15.70 7.43
CA LEU A 368 14.23 16.98 6.99
C LEU A 368 12.71 16.98 7.01
N LEU A 369 12.08 15.88 6.62
CA LEU A 369 10.62 15.72 6.69
C LEU A 369 10.11 15.83 8.13
N GLU A 370 10.75 15.13 9.07
CA GLU A 370 10.40 15.21 10.49
C GLU A 370 10.56 16.62 11.04
N GLN A 371 11.64 17.32 10.69
CA GLN A 371 11.80 18.72 11.07
C GLN A 371 10.65 19.60 10.57
N HIS A 372 10.17 19.39 9.33
CA HIS A 372 9.05 20.13 8.77
C HIS A 372 7.71 19.78 9.48
N LYS A 373 7.53 18.55 9.93
CA LYS A 373 6.36 18.16 10.75
C LYS A 373 6.28 18.92 12.08
N PHE A 374 7.41 19.33 12.64
CA PHE A 374 7.44 20.17 13.85
C PHE A 374 7.22 21.66 13.58
N HIS A 375 7.54 22.14 12.36
CA HIS A 375 7.44 23.56 11.97
C HIS A 375 6.33 23.79 10.92
N ARG A 376 5.08 23.45 11.28
CA ARG A 376 3.93 23.40 10.33
C ARG A 376 3.45 24.78 9.88
N TYR A 377 3.48 25.78 10.75
CA TYR A 377 2.84 27.06 10.51
C TYR A 377 3.82 28.20 10.69
N THR A 378 3.77 29.16 9.77
CA THR A 378 4.47 30.44 9.89
C THR A 378 3.74 31.36 10.88
N ALA A 379 4.40 32.44 11.31
CA ALA A 379 3.75 33.47 12.14
C ALA A 379 2.50 34.07 11.47
N ASP A 380 2.53 34.24 10.14
CA ASP A 380 1.39 34.74 9.39
C ASP A 380 0.25 33.73 9.30
N ASP A 381 0.55 32.44 9.16
CA ASP A 381 -0.44 31.38 9.25
C ASP A 381 -1.15 31.37 10.59
N LEU A 382 -0.40 31.51 11.68
CA LEU A 382 -0.95 31.59 13.04
C LEU A 382 -1.81 32.82 13.23
N ARG A 383 -1.39 33.98 12.68
CA ARG A 383 -2.23 35.21 12.72
C ARG A 383 -3.54 34.99 11.96
N GLN A 384 -3.51 34.39 10.78
CA GLN A 384 -4.71 34.08 10.00
C GLN A 384 -5.65 33.14 10.76
N LEU A 385 -5.13 32.04 11.32
CA LEU A 385 -5.91 31.09 12.11
C LEU A 385 -6.61 31.75 13.32
N ASN A 386 -5.94 32.72 13.97
CA ASN A 386 -6.49 33.43 15.11
C ASN A 386 -7.41 34.61 14.72
N SER A 387 -7.33 35.09 13.48
CA SER A 387 -8.14 36.20 12.98
C SER A 387 -9.39 35.75 12.24
N THR A 388 -9.60 34.46 12.06
CA THR A 388 -10.77 33.92 11.37
C THR A 388 -12.03 34.33 12.14
N ALA A 389 -12.89 35.10 11.49
CA ALA A 389 -14.16 35.53 12.09
C ALA A 389 -14.99 34.28 12.44
N ALA A 390 -15.47 34.25 13.70
CA ALA A 390 -16.48 33.28 14.08
C ALA A 390 -17.70 33.46 13.15
N TYR A 391 -18.29 32.37 12.71
CA TYR A 391 -19.56 32.42 11.99
C TYR A 391 -20.62 32.97 12.95
N PRO A 392 -21.21 34.16 12.71
CA PRO A 392 -22.12 34.77 13.70
C PRO A 392 -23.33 33.89 13.99
N ASP A 393 -23.79 33.13 13.00
CA ASP A 393 -24.91 32.20 13.08
C ASP A 393 -24.46 30.73 12.98
N GLY A 394 -23.16 30.46 13.15
CA GLY A 394 -22.56 29.15 12.99
C GLY A 394 -23.09 28.17 14.05
N ARG A 395 -23.68 27.08 13.57
CA ARG A 395 -24.08 25.91 14.37
C ARG A 395 -23.05 24.82 14.24
N GLU A 396 -22.99 23.93 15.24
CA GLU A 396 -22.14 22.74 15.18
C GLU A 396 -22.70 21.72 14.19
N CYS A 397 -21.84 21.24 13.31
CA CYS A 397 -22.13 20.11 12.42
C CYS A 397 -22.33 18.84 13.24
N LYS A 398 -23.43 18.10 13.02
CA LYS A 398 -23.71 16.86 13.75
C LYS A 398 -22.63 15.78 13.57
N VAL A 399 -21.99 15.72 12.39
CA VAL A 399 -20.96 14.71 12.08
C VAL A 399 -19.59 15.08 12.63
N CYS A 400 -19.08 16.29 12.37
CA CYS A 400 -17.69 16.64 12.74
C CYS A 400 -17.57 17.60 13.92
N GLY A 401 -18.67 18.17 14.40
CA GLY A 401 -18.68 19.15 15.51
C GLY A 401 -18.06 20.49 15.19
N THR A 402 -17.67 20.75 13.93
CA THR A 402 -17.12 22.03 13.54
C THR A 402 -18.24 23.07 13.36
N SER A 403 -18.04 24.26 13.90
CA SER A 403 -18.95 25.41 13.65
C SER A 403 -18.81 25.87 12.20
N ALA A 404 -19.91 25.88 11.47
CA ALA A 404 -19.94 26.26 10.06
C ALA A 404 -21.34 26.71 9.61
N ASN A 405 -21.43 27.28 8.42
CA ASN A 405 -22.72 27.42 7.74
C ASN A 405 -23.19 26.03 7.31
N LEU A 406 -24.31 25.60 7.84
CA LEU A 406 -24.83 24.26 7.62
C LEU A 406 -25.82 24.21 6.44
N ASN A 407 -25.71 23.14 5.66
CA ASN A 407 -26.76 22.68 4.77
C ASN A 407 -27.61 21.63 5.55
N GLY A 408 -28.76 22.06 6.09
CA GLY A 408 -29.49 21.27 7.06
C GLY A 408 -28.74 21.19 8.40
N GLU A 409 -28.23 20.00 8.73
CA GLU A 409 -27.48 19.73 9.97
C GLU A 409 -25.98 19.47 9.75
N LEU A 410 -25.55 19.45 8.49
CA LEU A 410 -24.19 19.09 8.09
C LEU A 410 -23.44 20.31 7.52
N CYS A 411 -22.14 20.40 7.79
CA CYS A 411 -21.29 21.33 7.07
C CYS A 411 -21.09 20.84 5.61
N PRO A 412 -20.68 21.75 4.67
CA PRO A 412 -20.52 21.38 3.27
C PRO A 412 -19.65 20.14 3.05
N TRP A 413 -18.53 20.03 3.76
CA TRP A 413 -17.63 18.86 3.64
C TRP A 413 -18.24 17.56 4.16
N CYS A 414 -18.94 17.59 5.31
CA CYS A 414 -19.59 16.39 5.82
C CYS A 414 -20.74 15.94 4.92
N LYS A 415 -21.49 16.88 4.34
CA LYS A 415 -22.51 16.56 3.33
C LYS A 415 -21.88 15.88 2.12
N LEU A 416 -20.82 16.49 1.56
CA LEU A 416 -20.07 15.94 0.43
C LEU A 416 -19.54 14.51 0.73
N PHE A 417 -18.96 14.28 1.91
CA PHE A 417 -18.43 12.96 2.27
C PHE A 417 -19.50 11.90 2.42
N VAL A 418 -20.67 12.23 2.93
CA VAL A 418 -21.80 11.28 3.02
C VAL A 418 -22.29 10.90 1.63
N ASP A 419 -22.46 11.87 0.74
CA ASP A 419 -22.89 11.66 -0.64
C ASP A 419 -21.85 10.86 -1.43
N LEU A 420 -20.57 11.23 -1.31
CA LEU A 420 -19.43 10.58 -1.97
C LEU A 420 -19.29 9.10 -1.61
N SER A 421 -19.58 8.72 -0.36
CA SER A 421 -19.47 7.34 0.12
C SER A 421 -20.29 6.34 -0.71
N VAL A 422 -21.46 6.74 -1.18
CA VAL A 422 -22.32 5.91 -2.03
C VAL A 422 -21.75 5.81 -3.45
N GLU A 423 -21.23 6.92 -3.96
CA GLU A 423 -20.73 7.00 -5.34
C GLU A 423 -19.38 6.27 -5.51
N ILE A 424 -18.50 6.26 -4.51
CA ILE A 424 -17.22 5.52 -4.56
C ILE A 424 -17.40 4.05 -4.93
N GLN A 425 -18.44 3.40 -4.41
CA GLN A 425 -18.70 1.98 -4.71
C GLN A 425 -19.28 1.76 -6.10
N LYS A 426 -20.14 2.69 -6.58
CA LYS A 426 -20.87 2.55 -7.83
C LYS A 426 -20.07 2.95 -9.05
N GLN A 427 -19.21 3.97 -8.90
CA GLN A 427 -18.49 4.56 -10.02
C GLN A 427 -17.09 4.00 -10.16
N SER A 428 -16.64 3.84 -11.39
CA SER A 428 -15.33 3.26 -11.73
C SER A 428 -14.37 4.29 -12.34
N VAL A 429 -14.82 5.52 -12.58
CA VAL A 429 -14.02 6.58 -13.21
C VAL A 429 -14.15 7.88 -12.42
N PHE A 430 -13.03 8.56 -12.23
CA PHE A 430 -12.95 9.87 -11.60
C PHE A 430 -12.41 10.88 -12.61
N VAL A 431 -13.11 11.98 -12.80
CA VAL A 431 -12.75 13.02 -13.76
C VAL A 431 -12.43 14.30 -13.00
N VAL A 432 -11.24 14.84 -13.23
CA VAL A 432 -10.81 16.15 -12.73
C VAL A 432 -10.99 17.17 -13.86
N SER A 433 -11.72 18.25 -13.60
CA SER A 433 -12.02 19.31 -14.57
C SER A 433 -11.86 20.71 -13.97
N ARG A 434 -11.67 21.71 -14.81
CA ARG A 434 -11.54 23.13 -14.40
C ARG A 434 -12.86 23.77 -13.99
N THR A 435 -13.98 23.14 -14.29
CA THR A 435 -15.31 23.64 -13.95
C THR A 435 -16.11 22.53 -13.29
N ALA A 436 -16.84 22.85 -12.23
CA ALA A 436 -17.78 21.93 -11.61
C ALA A 436 -18.90 21.57 -12.61
N SER A 437 -19.22 20.30 -12.71
CA SER A 437 -20.36 19.79 -13.50
C SER A 437 -21.65 19.82 -12.69
N THR A 438 -21.53 19.58 -11.39
CA THR A 438 -22.63 19.58 -10.41
C THR A 438 -22.19 20.28 -9.11
N ALA A 439 -23.16 20.57 -8.24
CA ALA A 439 -22.88 21.11 -6.90
C ALA A 439 -22.25 20.04 -5.95
N GLU A 440 -22.21 18.79 -6.38
CA GLU A 440 -21.68 17.65 -5.61
C GLU A 440 -20.23 17.33 -5.99
N ASP A 441 -19.67 18.02 -7.00
CA ASP A 441 -18.28 17.86 -7.40
C ASP A 441 -17.34 18.34 -6.28
N CYS A 442 -16.31 17.55 -5.98
CA CYS A 442 -15.39 17.82 -4.90
C CYS A 442 -14.32 18.84 -5.31
N PRO A 443 -14.19 20.01 -4.63
CA PRO A 443 -13.18 21.00 -4.96
C PRO A 443 -11.78 20.50 -4.60
N LEU A 444 -10.81 20.78 -5.50
CA LEU A 444 -9.40 20.45 -5.37
C LEU A 444 -8.55 21.70 -5.66
N PRO A 445 -7.39 21.88 -5.00
CA PRO A 445 -6.49 22.99 -5.29
C PRO A 445 -5.67 22.74 -6.55
N ALA A 446 -5.50 23.75 -7.40
CA ALA A 446 -4.62 23.67 -8.56
C ALA A 446 -3.29 24.44 -8.36
N LEU A 447 -2.22 23.99 -9.01
CA LEU A 447 -0.89 24.60 -8.90
C LEU A 447 -0.88 26.06 -9.39
N ASP A 448 -1.64 26.39 -10.42
CA ASP A 448 -1.74 27.72 -11.02
C ASP A 448 -2.57 28.73 -10.18
N GLY A 449 -3.32 28.25 -9.20
CA GLY A 449 -4.12 29.01 -8.27
C GLY A 449 -5.60 29.05 -8.53
N GLY A 450 -6.02 28.35 -9.53
CA GLY A 450 -7.40 28.05 -9.75
C GLY A 450 -7.90 26.96 -8.80
N GLU A 451 -9.15 26.60 -8.99
CA GLU A 451 -9.76 25.40 -8.43
C GLU A 451 -9.97 24.38 -9.53
N GLU A 452 -9.85 23.14 -9.17
CA GLU A 452 -10.26 21.98 -9.97
C GLU A 452 -11.37 21.24 -9.23
N TYR A 453 -12.11 20.43 -9.96
CA TYR A 453 -13.28 19.74 -9.42
C TYR A 453 -13.25 18.28 -9.81
N LEU A 454 -13.37 17.42 -8.80
CA LEU A 454 -13.46 15.98 -8.98
C LEU A 454 -14.92 15.58 -9.07
N SER A 455 -15.26 14.86 -10.11
CA SER A 455 -16.55 14.19 -10.28
C SER A 455 -16.36 12.69 -10.47
N LEU A 456 -17.24 11.88 -9.86
CA LEU A 456 -17.28 10.44 -10.02
C LEU A 456 -18.28 10.07 -11.12
N THR A 457 -17.90 9.10 -11.97
CA THR A 457 -18.71 8.74 -13.14
C THR A 457 -18.39 7.31 -13.61
N ASN A 458 -19.07 6.84 -14.63
CA ASN A 458 -18.76 5.58 -15.30
C ASN A 458 -17.98 5.81 -16.62
N VAL A 459 -17.48 4.70 -17.20
CA VAL A 459 -16.64 4.72 -18.41
C VAL A 459 -17.35 5.41 -19.59
N ASP A 460 -18.65 5.12 -19.82
CA ASP A 460 -19.37 5.68 -20.96
C ASP A 460 -19.60 7.19 -20.82
N ALA A 461 -19.91 7.64 -19.61
CA ALA A 461 -20.09 9.08 -19.36
C ALA A 461 -18.74 9.82 -19.41
N ALA A 462 -17.66 9.22 -18.92
CA ALA A 462 -16.30 9.78 -19.05
C ALA A 462 -15.90 9.92 -20.53
N ARG A 463 -16.16 8.90 -21.35
CA ARG A 463 -15.87 8.95 -22.79
C ARG A 463 -16.61 10.08 -23.49
N ARG A 464 -17.91 10.21 -23.23
CA ARG A 464 -18.69 11.34 -23.78
C ARG A 464 -18.17 12.71 -23.35
N ARG A 465 -17.64 12.82 -22.14
CA ARG A 465 -17.04 14.10 -21.66
C ARG A 465 -15.68 14.37 -22.32
N LEU A 466 -14.89 13.34 -22.60
CA LEU A 466 -13.62 13.46 -23.32
C LEU A 466 -13.83 13.87 -24.78
N ASP A 467 -14.89 13.38 -25.43
CA ASP A 467 -15.27 13.75 -26.80
C ASP A 467 -15.93 15.14 -26.88
N GLY A 468 -16.30 15.70 -25.73
CA GLY A 468 -16.98 17.00 -25.63
C GLY A 468 -16.02 18.18 -25.43
N PRO A 469 -16.52 19.44 -25.52
CA PRO A 469 -15.72 20.65 -25.39
C PRO A 469 -15.32 21.00 -23.93
N GLY A 470 -15.47 20.10 -22.98
CA GLY A 470 -15.23 20.38 -21.56
C GLY A 470 -13.74 20.43 -21.20
N PRO A 471 -13.34 21.27 -20.24
CA PRO A 471 -11.94 21.41 -19.82
C PRO A 471 -11.56 20.28 -18.84
N ILE A 472 -11.45 19.05 -19.33
CA ILE A 472 -10.95 17.91 -18.54
C ILE A 472 -9.45 18.08 -18.37
N VAL A 473 -8.99 17.93 -17.13
CA VAL A 473 -7.58 17.99 -16.76
C VAL A 473 -6.99 16.57 -16.66
N ARG A 474 -7.71 15.65 -15.99
CA ARG A 474 -7.25 14.27 -15.76
C ARG A 474 -8.43 13.31 -15.68
N VAL A 475 -8.13 12.05 -16.01
CA VAL A 475 -9.06 10.93 -15.84
C VAL A 475 -8.34 9.82 -15.06
N TYR A 476 -8.97 9.34 -14.00
CA TYR A 476 -8.55 8.18 -13.25
C TYR A 476 -9.54 7.05 -13.44
N THR A 477 -9.05 5.83 -13.58
CA THR A 477 -9.85 4.60 -13.54
C THR A 477 -9.59 3.88 -12.23
N LYS A 478 -10.62 3.26 -11.65
CA LYS A 478 -10.54 2.58 -10.37
C LYS A 478 -10.49 1.06 -10.58
N ASN A 479 -9.38 0.43 -10.18
CA ASN A 479 -9.20 -1.02 -10.19
C ASN A 479 -9.39 -1.71 -11.55
N ASP A 480 -9.48 -0.95 -12.64
CA ASP A 480 -9.64 -1.48 -13.99
C ASP A 480 -8.69 -0.79 -14.97
N PRO A 481 -7.58 -1.43 -15.32
CA PRO A 481 -6.60 -0.90 -16.27
C PRO A 481 -7.05 -1.04 -17.74
N PHE A 482 -8.16 -1.73 -18.04
CA PHE A 482 -8.59 -2.06 -19.40
C PHE A 482 -9.83 -1.30 -19.88
N THR A 483 -10.14 -0.16 -19.30
CA THR A 483 -11.35 0.63 -19.66
C THR A 483 -11.36 1.15 -21.09
N GLY A 484 -10.21 1.21 -21.76
CA GLY A 484 -10.07 1.79 -23.11
C GLY A 484 -10.30 3.31 -23.16
N LEU A 485 -10.22 3.99 -22.02
CA LEU A 485 -10.24 5.46 -21.96
C LEU A 485 -8.85 6.01 -22.33
N PRO A 486 -8.75 6.93 -23.29
CA PRO A 486 -7.48 7.56 -23.62
C PRO A 486 -6.98 8.42 -22.47
N CYS A 487 -5.66 8.54 -22.34
CA CYS A 487 -5.00 9.41 -21.36
C CYS A 487 -5.46 9.21 -19.91
N SER A 488 -5.82 7.99 -19.52
CA SER A 488 -6.26 7.68 -18.19
C SER A 488 -5.12 7.13 -17.32
N THR A 489 -5.25 7.32 -16.02
CA THR A 489 -4.37 6.75 -15.00
C THR A 489 -5.15 5.74 -14.17
N ASN A 490 -4.71 4.48 -14.10
CA ASN A 490 -5.35 3.50 -13.23
C ASN A 490 -4.88 3.70 -11.77
N LEU A 491 -5.84 3.81 -10.86
CA LEU A 491 -5.61 3.84 -9.42
C LEU A 491 -6.16 2.57 -8.79
N TYR A 492 -5.35 1.95 -7.96
CA TYR A 492 -5.82 0.85 -7.11
C TYR A 492 -6.39 1.42 -5.81
N VAL A 493 -7.59 0.96 -5.44
CA VAL A 493 -8.33 1.42 -4.27
C VAL A 493 -8.90 0.22 -3.51
N GLY A 494 -8.55 0.11 -2.24
CA GLY A 494 -9.16 -0.85 -1.33
C GLY A 494 -10.50 -0.29 -0.86
N ASP A 495 -11.59 -0.71 -1.52
CA ASP A 495 -12.92 -0.13 -1.31
C ASP A 495 -14.02 -1.16 -1.02
N TYR A 496 -13.65 -2.43 -0.79
CA TYR A 496 -14.61 -3.47 -0.46
C TYR A 496 -15.47 -3.08 0.75
N ALA A 497 -16.77 -3.22 0.62
CA ALA A 497 -17.72 -3.13 1.71
C ALA A 497 -18.97 -3.95 1.42
N ALA A 498 -19.33 -4.82 2.34
CA ALA A 498 -20.59 -5.55 2.30
C ALA A 498 -21.79 -4.64 2.58
N SER A 499 -21.62 -3.65 3.47
CA SER A 499 -22.57 -2.58 3.75
C SER A 499 -21.86 -1.26 4.07
N ASN A 500 -22.60 -0.15 3.95
CA ASN A 500 -22.18 1.19 4.39
C ASN A 500 -22.72 1.57 5.77
N GLU A 501 -23.49 0.69 6.43
CA GLU A 501 -24.10 0.91 7.75
C GLU A 501 -23.58 -0.09 8.77
N MET A 502 -23.25 0.39 9.97
CA MET A 502 -22.73 -0.46 11.05
C MET A 502 -23.83 -1.42 11.58
N GLU A 503 -25.07 -0.95 11.62
CA GLU A 503 -26.21 -1.75 12.07
C GLU A 503 -26.41 -2.98 11.17
N GLU A 504 -26.36 -2.78 9.84
CA GLU A 504 -26.50 -3.87 8.88
C GLU A 504 -25.37 -4.91 9.01
N LEU A 505 -24.13 -4.45 9.28
CA LEU A 505 -23.01 -5.34 9.54
C LEU A 505 -23.17 -6.09 10.86
N ALA A 506 -23.66 -5.42 11.92
CA ALA A 506 -23.92 -6.05 13.21
C ALA A 506 -25.02 -7.12 13.10
N ASP A 507 -26.05 -6.89 12.30
CA ASP A 507 -27.16 -7.84 12.07
C ASP A 507 -26.71 -9.14 11.39
N GLN A 508 -25.56 -9.13 10.70
CA GLN A 508 -24.97 -10.30 10.06
C GLN A 508 -24.03 -11.08 11.00
N SER A 509 -23.90 -10.65 12.26
CA SER A 509 -23.01 -11.32 13.21
C SER A 509 -23.52 -12.69 13.63
N GLU A 510 -22.62 -13.61 13.80
CA GLU A 510 -22.88 -14.90 14.44
C GLU A 510 -23.04 -14.72 15.95
N GLY A 511 -24.12 -15.19 16.54
CA GLY A 511 -24.36 -15.14 17.98
C GLY A 511 -24.72 -13.75 18.51
N ILE A 512 -23.82 -13.10 19.26
CA ILE A 512 -24.07 -11.74 19.74
C ILE A 512 -24.08 -10.75 18.59
N ARG A 513 -25.04 -9.82 18.64
CA ARG A 513 -25.13 -8.72 17.68
C ARG A 513 -24.08 -7.65 17.99
N ARG A 514 -22.90 -7.74 17.39
CA ARG A 514 -21.77 -6.83 17.62
C ARG A 514 -21.00 -6.59 16.34
N ILE A 515 -20.38 -5.42 16.23
CA ILE A 515 -19.32 -5.14 15.27
C ILE A 515 -17.94 -5.38 15.89
N ALA A 516 -16.98 -5.68 15.04
CA ALA A 516 -15.57 -5.55 15.41
C ALA A 516 -14.88 -4.49 14.55
N VAL A 517 -13.94 -3.82 15.19
CA VAL A 517 -12.99 -2.89 14.57
C VAL A 517 -11.63 -3.56 14.56
N CYS A 518 -10.99 -3.64 13.40
CA CYS A 518 -9.69 -4.23 13.23
C CYS A 518 -8.72 -3.21 12.67
N ARG A 519 -7.54 -3.09 13.29
CA ARG A 519 -6.38 -2.38 12.74
C ARG A 519 -5.24 -3.35 12.57
N MET A 520 -4.60 -3.29 11.40
CA MET A 520 -3.44 -4.10 11.07
C MET A 520 -2.36 -3.19 10.50
N ASP A 521 -1.11 -3.52 10.81
CA ASP A 521 0.04 -2.77 10.30
C ASP A 521 1.22 -3.71 10.03
N VAL A 522 2.00 -3.38 8.99
CA VAL A 522 3.17 -4.17 8.59
C VAL A 522 4.31 -3.95 9.57
N ASP A 523 4.80 -5.04 10.12
CA ASP A 523 5.89 -4.99 11.09
C ASP A 523 7.20 -4.53 10.45
N ASN A 524 7.83 -3.50 11.05
CA ASN A 524 9.15 -2.99 10.67
C ASN A 524 9.27 -2.49 9.22
N LEU A 525 8.20 -2.01 8.60
CA LEU A 525 8.21 -1.58 7.20
C LEU A 525 9.24 -0.48 6.92
N GLY A 526 9.41 0.51 7.80
CA GLY A 526 10.42 1.56 7.64
C GLY A 526 11.84 0.99 7.53
N HIS A 527 12.16 -0.08 8.27
CA HIS A 527 13.43 -0.81 8.12
C HIS A 527 13.51 -1.52 6.77
N ALA A 528 12.42 -2.17 6.34
CA ALA A 528 12.36 -2.88 5.07
C ALA A 528 12.65 -1.96 3.87
N PHE A 529 12.10 -0.73 3.85
CA PHE A 529 12.37 0.25 2.80
C PHE A 529 13.82 0.74 2.74
N ILE A 530 14.46 0.95 3.91
CA ILE A 530 15.79 1.58 3.96
C ILE A 530 16.91 0.54 3.93
N SER A 531 16.70 -0.60 4.57
CA SER A 531 17.74 -1.58 4.85
C SER A 531 17.35 -3.03 4.54
N GLY A 532 16.09 -3.31 4.20
CA GLY A 532 15.58 -4.67 4.08
C GLY A 532 16.27 -5.50 2.99
N PHE A 533 16.84 -4.86 1.98
CA PHE A 533 17.62 -5.53 0.93
C PHE A 533 19.10 -5.75 1.27
N GLU A 534 19.55 -5.31 2.44
CA GLU A 534 20.91 -5.57 2.92
C GLU A 534 21.05 -7.04 3.35
N GLN A 535 22.06 -7.72 2.85
CA GLN A 535 22.37 -9.10 3.25
C GLN A 535 23.27 -9.09 4.49
N GLU A 536 22.68 -8.96 5.69
CA GLU A 536 23.39 -8.74 6.95
C GLU A 536 24.39 -9.84 7.29
N THR A 537 24.17 -11.08 6.84
CA THR A 537 25.05 -12.22 7.05
C THR A 537 26.28 -12.22 6.13
N GLU A 538 26.30 -11.40 5.08
CA GLU A 538 27.40 -11.31 4.12
C GLU A 538 28.51 -10.39 4.69
N LYS A 539 29.76 -10.86 4.61
CA LYS A 539 30.94 -10.15 5.14
C LYS A 539 31.55 -9.15 4.15
N ASP A 540 31.46 -9.46 2.86
CA ASP A 540 31.93 -8.56 1.82
C ASP A 540 30.97 -7.37 1.69
N PRO A 541 31.43 -6.11 1.88
CA PRO A 541 30.55 -4.94 1.84
C PRO A 541 29.83 -4.76 0.50
N VAL A 542 30.47 -5.11 -0.61
CA VAL A 542 29.87 -4.97 -1.96
C VAL A 542 28.75 -5.98 -2.13
N ARG A 543 28.99 -7.25 -1.80
CA ARG A 543 27.96 -8.31 -1.85
C ARG A 543 26.84 -8.05 -0.85
N ARG A 544 27.17 -7.55 0.33
CA ARG A 544 26.20 -7.20 1.36
C ARG A 544 25.16 -6.19 0.86
N MET A 545 25.60 -5.22 0.05
CA MET A 545 24.78 -4.11 -0.46
C MET A 545 24.25 -4.33 -1.88
N GLN A 546 24.53 -5.45 -2.52
CA GLN A 546 24.25 -5.69 -3.93
C GLN A 546 22.77 -5.58 -4.31
N TYR A 547 21.84 -5.81 -3.36
CA TYR A 547 20.41 -5.70 -3.59
C TYR A 547 19.79 -4.37 -3.13
N VAL A 548 20.59 -3.46 -2.56
CA VAL A 548 20.10 -2.14 -2.10
C VAL A 548 20.08 -1.16 -3.28
N THR A 549 18.96 -1.10 -3.99
CA THR A 549 18.81 -0.34 -5.24
C THR A 549 17.49 0.38 -5.33
N LEU A 550 17.43 1.45 -6.14
CA LEU A 550 16.21 2.21 -6.37
C LEU A 550 15.15 1.36 -7.09
N SER A 551 15.57 0.55 -8.07
CA SER A 551 14.65 -0.32 -8.83
C SER A 551 13.97 -1.35 -7.93
N ARG A 552 14.72 -1.99 -6.99
CA ARG A 552 14.13 -2.93 -6.03
C ARG A 552 13.21 -2.22 -5.04
N THR A 553 13.60 -1.06 -4.54
CA THR A 553 12.73 -0.26 -3.65
C THR A 553 11.43 0.14 -4.36
N ALA A 554 11.49 0.53 -5.63
CA ALA A 554 10.31 0.87 -6.43
C ALA A 554 9.41 -0.37 -6.71
N ALA A 555 10.01 -1.51 -7.06
CA ALA A 555 9.31 -2.78 -7.26
C ALA A 555 8.63 -3.25 -5.96
N PHE A 556 9.35 -3.21 -4.83
CA PHE A 556 8.82 -3.53 -3.52
C PHE A 556 7.63 -2.63 -3.16
N SER A 557 7.77 -1.32 -3.34
CA SER A 557 6.71 -0.33 -3.12
C SER A 557 5.45 -0.65 -3.93
N ARG A 558 5.61 -0.97 -5.23
CA ARG A 558 4.49 -1.33 -6.10
C ARG A 558 3.79 -2.61 -5.62
N GLN A 559 4.53 -3.63 -5.21
CA GLN A 559 3.96 -4.86 -4.68
C GLN A 559 3.16 -4.61 -3.39
N MET A 560 3.66 -3.77 -2.48
CA MET A 560 2.93 -3.38 -1.28
C MET A 560 1.62 -2.66 -1.62
N SER A 561 1.67 -1.69 -2.55
CA SER A 561 0.47 -0.99 -3.02
C SER A 561 -0.54 -1.93 -3.68
N LEU A 562 -0.09 -2.90 -4.47
CA LEU A 562 -0.98 -3.92 -5.07
C LEU A 562 -1.67 -4.76 -4.00
N PHE A 563 -0.96 -5.20 -2.97
CA PHE A 563 -1.55 -6.00 -1.91
C PHE A 563 -2.62 -5.21 -1.14
N PHE A 564 -2.26 -4.05 -0.61
CA PHE A 564 -3.14 -3.29 0.29
C PHE A 564 -4.23 -2.49 -0.43
N LYS A 565 -4.00 -2.05 -1.68
CA LYS A 565 -4.98 -1.24 -2.42
C LYS A 565 -5.79 -2.06 -3.43
N CYS A 566 -5.31 -3.22 -3.87
CA CYS A 566 -5.97 -4.00 -4.90
C CYS A 566 -6.39 -5.39 -4.41
N TYR A 567 -5.45 -6.23 -4.03
CA TYR A 567 -5.71 -7.64 -3.70
C TYR A 567 -6.55 -7.84 -2.44
N ILE A 568 -6.53 -6.87 -1.52
CA ILE A 568 -7.35 -6.90 -0.30
C ILE A 568 -8.85 -7.01 -0.62
N ASN A 569 -9.30 -6.43 -1.75
CA ASN A 569 -10.70 -6.51 -2.16
C ASN A 569 -11.12 -7.98 -2.44
N ASP A 570 -10.26 -8.75 -3.14
CA ASP A 570 -10.49 -10.16 -3.40
C ASP A 570 -10.46 -11.01 -2.12
N ILE A 571 -9.53 -10.71 -1.20
CA ILE A 571 -9.39 -11.43 0.07
C ILE A 571 -10.65 -11.32 0.92
N LEU A 572 -11.30 -10.16 0.89
CA LEU A 572 -12.47 -9.86 1.72
C LEU A 572 -13.80 -10.23 1.05
N GLN A 573 -13.79 -10.63 -0.21
CA GLN A 573 -15.01 -10.88 -0.96
C GLN A 573 -15.89 -11.93 -0.26
N GLY A 574 -17.15 -11.58 -0.05
CA GLY A 574 -18.15 -12.43 0.62
C GLY A 574 -18.18 -12.35 2.14
N MET A 575 -17.24 -11.62 2.78
CA MET A 575 -17.24 -11.39 4.23
C MET A 575 -18.06 -10.15 4.57
N GLN A 576 -18.73 -10.15 5.73
CA GLN A 576 -19.53 -9.03 6.23
C GLN A 576 -18.66 -7.97 6.89
N VAL A 577 -17.78 -7.36 6.09
CA VAL A 577 -16.84 -6.32 6.53
C VAL A 577 -16.83 -5.15 5.54
N ALA A 578 -16.33 -4.02 5.99
CA ALA A 578 -16.05 -2.85 5.17
C ALA A 578 -14.64 -2.35 5.41
N ILE A 579 -13.90 -2.07 4.33
CA ILE A 579 -12.63 -1.33 4.40
C ILE A 579 -12.96 0.13 4.68
N VAL A 580 -12.47 0.64 5.79
CA VAL A 580 -12.47 2.08 6.09
C VAL A 580 -11.30 2.73 5.38
N TYR A 581 -10.11 2.18 5.55
CA TYR A 581 -8.97 2.51 4.71
C TYR A 581 -8.02 1.31 4.58
N ALA A 582 -7.31 1.28 3.46
CA ALA A 582 -6.21 0.37 3.21
C ALA A 582 -5.09 1.19 2.54
N GLY A 583 -4.07 1.50 3.33
CA GLY A 583 -2.95 2.34 2.93
C GLY A 583 -1.83 1.58 2.21
N GLY A 584 -0.60 2.02 2.37
CA GLY A 584 0.57 1.30 1.86
C GLY A 584 1.03 0.16 2.77
N ASP A 585 0.64 0.17 4.02
CA ASP A 585 1.12 -0.72 5.09
C ASP A 585 0.08 -1.03 6.16
N ASP A 586 -0.93 -0.22 6.30
CA ASP A 586 -1.94 -0.35 7.34
C ASP A 586 -3.34 -0.55 6.76
N VAL A 587 -4.16 -1.26 7.52
CA VAL A 587 -5.54 -1.59 7.17
C VAL A 587 -6.43 -1.30 8.36
N PHE A 588 -7.58 -0.67 8.09
CA PHE A 588 -8.63 -0.45 9.07
C PHE A 588 -9.94 -1.02 8.54
N LEU A 589 -10.50 -2.01 9.25
CA LEU A 589 -11.74 -2.69 8.90
C LEU A 589 -12.78 -2.50 9.98
N ILE A 590 -14.05 -2.46 9.57
CA ILE A 590 -15.22 -2.57 10.46
C ILE A 590 -16.15 -3.62 9.85
N GLY A 591 -16.71 -4.50 10.68
CA GLY A 591 -17.62 -5.53 10.18
C GLY A 591 -18.30 -6.33 11.28
N ALA A 592 -19.08 -7.34 10.90
CA ALA A 592 -19.56 -8.35 11.82
C ALA A 592 -18.39 -8.95 12.59
N TRP A 593 -18.51 -9.09 13.89
CA TRP A 593 -17.34 -9.43 14.74
C TRP A 593 -16.64 -10.74 14.33
N ASN A 594 -17.42 -11.76 14.00
CA ASN A 594 -16.92 -13.06 13.54
C ASN A 594 -16.21 -12.98 12.18
N ASP A 595 -16.79 -12.23 11.23
CA ASP A 595 -16.20 -12.08 9.90
C ASP A 595 -14.97 -11.15 9.92
N THR A 596 -14.94 -10.14 10.79
CA THR A 596 -13.75 -9.30 10.98
C THR A 596 -12.56 -10.11 11.52
N LEU A 597 -12.80 -11.04 12.45
CA LEU A 597 -11.76 -11.95 12.93
C LEU A 597 -11.25 -12.89 11.81
N LYS A 598 -12.15 -13.44 10.99
CA LYS A 598 -11.81 -14.26 9.82
C LYS A 598 -11.06 -13.44 8.78
N ALA A 599 -11.49 -12.21 8.51
CA ALA A 599 -10.85 -11.28 7.57
C ALA A 599 -9.41 -10.98 7.98
N ALA A 600 -9.18 -10.66 9.24
CA ALA A 600 -7.83 -10.39 9.76
C ALA A 600 -6.90 -11.59 9.60
N GLN A 601 -7.36 -12.82 9.90
CA GLN A 601 -6.59 -14.04 9.69
C GLN A 601 -6.30 -14.29 8.20
N SER A 602 -7.29 -14.04 7.33
CA SER A 602 -7.13 -14.21 5.88
C SER A 602 -6.13 -13.21 5.29
N ILE A 603 -6.20 -11.94 5.71
CA ILE A 603 -5.24 -10.91 5.28
C ILE A 603 -3.83 -11.31 5.75
N GLN A 604 -3.65 -11.66 7.02
CA GLN A 604 -2.34 -12.01 7.57
C GLN A 604 -1.72 -13.22 6.87
N SER A 605 -2.49 -14.31 6.71
CA SER A 605 -1.98 -15.53 6.07
C SER A 605 -1.67 -15.31 4.59
N THR A 606 -2.52 -14.55 3.88
CA THR A 606 -2.31 -14.18 2.47
C THR A 606 -1.11 -13.27 2.32
N PHE A 607 -0.92 -12.29 3.23
CA PHE A 607 0.23 -11.39 3.21
C PHE A 607 1.54 -12.14 3.47
N THR A 608 1.54 -13.09 4.42
CA THR A 608 2.69 -13.95 4.68
C THR A 608 3.08 -14.76 3.44
N ALA A 609 2.09 -15.32 2.74
CA ALA A 609 2.32 -16.03 1.49
C ALA A 609 2.79 -15.08 0.37
N PHE A 610 2.19 -13.90 0.25
CA PHE A 610 2.53 -12.88 -0.74
C PHE A 610 3.96 -12.35 -0.57
N SER A 611 4.35 -12.06 0.67
CA SER A 611 5.69 -11.58 1.02
C SER A 611 6.73 -12.69 1.13
N CYS A 612 6.39 -13.93 0.77
CA CYS A 612 7.28 -15.11 0.91
C CYS A 612 7.80 -15.32 2.35
N GLY A 613 7.09 -14.82 3.35
CA GLY A 613 7.50 -14.83 4.75
C GLY A 613 8.52 -13.75 5.14
N ALA A 614 8.89 -12.85 4.23
CA ALA A 614 9.85 -11.78 4.49
C ALA A 614 9.30 -10.65 5.39
N LEU A 615 7.99 -10.48 5.42
CA LEU A 615 7.28 -9.48 6.23
C LEU A 615 6.15 -10.12 7.03
N THR A 616 5.80 -9.49 8.14
CA THR A 616 4.72 -9.90 9.03
C THR A 616 3.74 -8.76 9.29
N LEU A 617 2.56 -9.10 9.82
CA LEU A 617 1.51 -8.16 10.20
C LEU A 617 1.16 -8.34 11.67
N SER A 618 1.04 -7.24 12.41
CA SER A 618 0.43 -7.23 13.73
C SER A 618 -0.93 -6.55 13.69
N ALA A 619 -1.86 -7.00 14.55
CA ALA A 619 -3.23 -6.50 14.57
C ALA A 619 -3.79 -6.28 15.97
N GLY A 620 -4.71 -5.31 16.07
CA GLY A 620 -5.64 -5.17 17.17
C GLY A 620 -7.07 -5.38 16.67
N ILE A 621 -7.89 -6.15 17.40
CA ILE A 621 -9.30 -6.41 17.07
C ILE A 621 -10.14 -6.16 18.30
N GLY A 622 -10.90 -5.07 18.30
CA GLY A 622 -11.85 -4.71 19.36
C GLY A 622 -13.28 -5.06 18.96
N ILE A 623 -14.09 -5.55 19.91
CA ILE A 623 -15.52 -5.88 19.70
C ILE A 623 -16.37 -4.84 20.42
N PHE A 624 -17.32 -4.24 19.70
CA PHE A 624 -18.10 -3.11 20.15
C PHE A 624 -19.59 -3.25 19.80
N ASP A 625 -20.40 -2.46 20.45
CA ASP A 625 -21.77 -2.18 20.04
C ASP A 625 -21.76 -1.33 18.75
N ASP A 626 -22.71 -1.51 17.85
CA ASP A 626 -22.80 -0.74 16.59
C ASP A 626 -23.04 0.75 16.79
N HIS A 627 -23.53 1.14 17.96
CA HIS A 627 -23.70 2.53 18.39
C HIS A 627 -22.50 3.08 19.18
N TYR A 628 -21.48 2.26 19.45
CA TYR A 628 -20.31 2.70 20.19
C TYR A 628 -19.53 3.77 19.41
N PRO A 629 -19.10 4.89 20.05
CA PRO A 629 -18.42 5.97 19.34
C PRO A 629 -17.18 5.50 18.59
N VAL A 630 -17.17 5.67 17.27
CA VAL A 630 -16.09 5.20 16.38
C VAL A 630 -14.72 5.73 16.79
N ARG A 631 -14.63 6.96 17.26
CA ARG A 631 -13.38 7.51 17.76
C ARG A 631 -12.81 6.69 18.91
N LEU A 632 -13.65 6.30 19.86
CA LEU A 632 -13.22 5.51 21.00
C LEU A 632 -12.88 4.07 20.62
N SER A 633 -13.66 3.45 19.71
CA SER A 633 -13.34 2.12 19.21
C SER A 633 -12.01 2.11 18.45
N ALA A 634 -11.74 3.13 17.64
CA ALA A 634 -10.47 3.28 16.93
C ALA A 634 -9.27 3.51 17.88
N GLU A 635 -9.44 4.33 18.93
CA GLU A 635 -8.42 4.55 19.96
C GLU A 635 -8.11 3.25 20.72
N GLN A 636 -9.12 2.53 21.17
CA GLN A 636 -8.95 1.26 21.88
C GLN A 636 -8.33 0.17 20.99
N THR A 637 -8.73 0.11 19.73
CA THR A 637 -8.16 -0.84 18.77
C THR A 637 -6.71 -0.51 18.47
N ALA A 638 -6.31 0.77 18.47
CA ALA A 638 -4.91 1.17 18.34
C ALA A 638 -4.07 0.73 19.56
N GLU A 639 -4.63 0.79 20.77
CA GLU A 639 -3.96 0.26 21.98
C GLU A 639 -3.75 -1.27 21.87
N LEU A 640 -4.73 -2.00 21.32
CA LEU A 640 -4.59 -3.45 21.05
C LEU A 640 -3.50 -3.73 20.00
N GLU A 641 -3.48 -2.99 18.91
CA GLU A 641 -2.44 -3.12 17.88
C GLU A 641 -1.04 -2.90 18.47
N GLU A 642 -0.88 -1.87 19.29
CA GLU A 642 0.39 -1.59 19.97
C GLU A 642 0.77 -2.72 20.95
N ALA A 643 -0.19 -3.29 21.68
CA ALA A 643 0.04 -4.43 22.54
C ALA A 643 0.50 -5.67 21.74
N ALA A 644 -0.09 -5.92 20.58
CA ALA A 644 0.36 -6.98 19.68
C ALA A 644 1.81 -6.77 19.20
N LYS A 645 2.18 -5.54 18.87
CA LYS A 645 3.55 -5.19 18.43
C LYS A 645 4.62 -5.31 19.52
N GLN A 646 4.21 -5.33 20.79
CA GLN A 646 5.12 -5.55 21.93
C GLN A 646 5.50 -7.03 22.13
N LEU A 647 4.76 -7.96 21.53
CA LEU A 647 5.14 -9.38 21.59
C LEU A 647 6.49 -9.58 20.90
N PRO A 648 7.46 -10.32 21.55
CA PRO A 648 8.73 -10.62 20.93
C PRO A 648 8.55 -11.33 19.58
N GLY A 649 9.15 -10.76 18.53
CA GLY A 649 8.98 -11.26 17.16
C GLY A 649 7.79 -10.63 16.42
N LYS A 650 6.92 -9.87 17.10
CA LYS A 650 5.71 -9.29 16.52
C LYS A 650 4.84 -10.37 15.86
N ASN A 651 4.29 -10.16 14.65
CA ASN A 651 3.44 -11.14 13.95
C ASN A 651 2.32 -11.67 14.87
N ALA A 652 1.62 -10.74 15.51
CA ALA A 652 0.74 -11.01 16.62
C ALA A 652 -0.61 -10.31 16.48
N VAL A 653 -1.57 -10.76 17.28
CA VAL A 653 -2.90 -10.16 17.36
C VAL A 653 -3.33 -10.02 18.82
N ALA A 654 -3.96 -8.88 19.11
CA ALA A 654 -4.61 -8.62 20.39
C ALA A 654 -6.12 -8.48 20.19
N LEU A 655 -6.91 -9.11 21.09
CA LEU A 655 -8.35 -9.24 20.91
C LEU A 655 -9.14 -8.52 22.03
N PHE A 656 -10.39 -8.20 21.73
CA PHE A 656 -11.46 -7.69 22.60
C PHE A 656 -11.29 -6.24 23.02
N THR A 657 -10.98 -5.99 24.29
CA THR A 657 -10.74 -4.66 24.84
C THR A 657 -9.39 -4.65 25.56
N PRO A 658 -8.68 -3.50 25.61
CA PRO A 658 -7.47 -3.40 26.40
C PRO A 658 -7.80 -3.65 27.87
N GLU A 659 -7.33 -4.76 28.43
CA GLU A 659 -7.44 -4.99 29.87
C GLU A 659 -6.52 -4.01 30.59
N ARG A 660 -7.10 -3.29 31.58
CA ARG A 660 -6.37 -2.30 32.38
C ARG A 660 -6.42 -2.72 33.82
N SER A 661 -5.28 -3.06 34.41
CA SER A 661 -5.17 -3.22 35.86
C SER A 661 -4.87 -1.87 36.53
N ALA A 662 -5.61 -1.55 37.56
CA ALA A 662 -5.32 -0.42 38.41
C ALA A 662 -4.30 -0.83 39.48
N VAL A 663 -3.05 -0.40 39.31
CA VAL A 663 -2.00 -0.57 40.35
C VAL A 663 -1.84 0.76 41.10
N THR A 664 -1.86 0.70 42.42
CA THR A 664 -1.60 1.88 43.24
C THR A 664 -0.10 1.98 43.49
N ASP A 665 0.53 3.09 43.11
CA ASP A 665 1.94 3.33 43.42
C ASP A 665 2.18 3.55 44.94
N ALA A 666 3.45 3.57 45.31
CA ALA A 666 3.85 3.80 46.70
C ALA A 666 3.39 5.16 47.30
N LYS A 667 2.86 6.06 46.44
CA LYS A 667 2.34 7.38 46.85
C LYS A 667 0.80 7.43 46.81
N GLY A 668 0.13 6.30 46.53
CA GLY A 668 -1.32 6.22 46.49
C GLY A 668 -1.95 6.68 45.16
N HIS A 669 -1.17 6.93 44.09
CA HIS A 669 -1.72 7.24 42.79
C HIS A 669 -2.14 5.96 42.08
N ILE A 670 -3.31 5.97 41.48
CA ILE A 670 -3.79 4.87 40.66
C ILE A 670 -3.07 4.94 39.31
N LEU A 671 -2.20 4.00 39.04
CA LEU A 671 -1.55 3.78 37.75
C LEU A 671 -2.35 2.72 37.01
N VAL A 672 -2.88 3.08 35.86
CA VAL A 672 -3.50 2.10 34.95
C VAL A 672 -2.39 1.51 34.09
N GLN A 673 -2.04 0.25 34.34
CA GLN A 673 -1.12 -0.49 33.48
C GLN A 673 -1.93 -1.36 32.52
N PRO A 674 -1.57 -1.44 31.23
CA PRO A 674 -2.13 -2.46 30.35
C PRO A 674 -1.68 -3.83 30.87
N GLU A 675 -2.62 -4.68 31.26
CA GLU A 675 -2.32 -6.11 31.43
C GLU A 675 -2.05 -6.73 30.08
N GLN A 676 -1.24 -7.80 30.06
CA GLN A 676 -1.09 -8.64 28.87
C GLN A 676 -2.43 -9.37 28.66
N GLY A 677 -3.39 -8.66 28.03
CA GLY A 677 -4.69 -9.19 27.69
C GLY A 677 -4.56 -10.28 26.61
N HIS A 678 -5.60 -10.56 25.89
CA HIS A 678 -5.71 -11.61 24.87
C HIS A 678 -4.78 -11.39 23.67
N VAL A 679 -3.46 -11.44 23.90
CA VAL A 679 -2.41 -11.20 22.89
C VAL A 679 -1.74 -12.51 22.52
N TYR A 680 -1.70 -12.83 21.24
CA TYR A 680 -1.18 -14.09 20.71
C TYR A 680 -0.40 -13.88 19.43
N ALA A 681 0.64 -14.70 19.20
CA ALA A 681 1.12 -14.90 17.85
C ALA A 681 0.00 -15.51 16.98
N TRP A 682 -0.04 -15.19 15.69
CA TRP A 682 -1.14 -15.61 14.82
C TRP A 682 -1.33 -17.14 14.73
N ASP A 683 -0.25 -17.89 14.73
CA ASP A 683 -0.28 -19.35 14.73
C ASP A 683 -0.86 -19.90 16.04
N VAL A 684 -0.54 -19.29 17.20
CA VAL A 684 -1.10 -19.66 18.50
C VAL A 684 -2.61 -19.37 18.52
N LEU A 685 -3.05 -18.19 18.06
CA LEU A 685 -4.48 -17.91 17.96
C LEU A 685 -5.19 -18.94 17.06
N ARG A 686 -4.67 -19.17 15.85
CA ARG A 686 -5.29 -20.08 14.88
C ARG A 686 -5.32 -21.51 15.36
N ASP A 687 -4.16 -22.06 15.79
CA ASP A 687 -4.02 -23.49 16.02
C ASP A 687 -4.38 -23.88 17.46
N LYS A 688 -4.02 -23.05 18.46
CA LYS A 688 -4.21 -23.38 19.87
C LYS A 688 -5.49 -22.83 20.48
N VAL A 689 -5.84 -21.57 20.16
CA VAL A 689 -7.05 -20.96 20.72
C VAL A 689 -8.27 -21.42 19.93
N LEU A 690 -8.28 -21.18 18.61
CA LEU A 690 -9.43 -21.47 17.75
C LEU A 690 -9.49 -22.97 17.37
N GLY A 691 -8.40 -23.52 16.83
CA GLY A 691 -8.36 -24.88 16.28
C GLY A 691 -8.43 -25.97 17.33
N GLU A 692 -7.86 -25.76 18.51
CA GLU A 692 -7.81 -26.78 19.57
C GLU A 692 -8.89 -26.54 20.65
N LYS A 693 -8.86 -25.37 21.30
CA LYS A 693 -9.69 -25.09 22.48
C LYS A 693 -11.12 -24.69 22.11
N ALA A 694 -11.31 -23.72 21.24
CA ALA A 694 -12.65 -23.30 20.82
C ALA A 694 -13.37 -24.44 20.08
N ALA A 695 -12.68 -25.16 19.20
CA ALA A 695 -13.23 -26.34 18.53
C ALA A 695 -13.64 -27.46 19.51
N CYS A 696 -12.87 -27.67 20.57
CA CYS A 696 -13.21 -28.64 21.62
C CYS A 696 -14.44 -28.22 22.40
N LEU A 697 -14.58 -26.92 22.73
CA LEU A 697 -15.76 -26.36 23.38
C LEU A 697 -17.00 -26.48 22.49
N GLN A 698 -16.86 -26.11 21.21
CA GLN A 698 -17.91 -26.24 20.21
C GLN A 698 -18.44 -27.66 20.12
N SER A 699 -17.52 -28.62 19.93
CA SER A 699 -17.90 -30.02 19.80
C SER A 699 -18.58 -30.59 21.06
N PHE A 700 -18.21 -30.15 22.24
CA PHE A 700 -18.80 -30.68 23.48
C PHE A 700 -20.11 -29.98 23.85
N PHE A 701 -20.22 -28.66 23.75
CA PHE A 701 -21.37 -27.89 24.24
C PHE A 701 -22.47 -27.71 23.22
N HIS A 702 -22.16 -27.70 21.94
CA HIS A 702 -23.09 -27.30 20.87
C HIS A 702 -23.35 -28.40 19.83
N ASP A 703 -22.35 -29.17 19.42
CA ASP A 703 -22.52 -30.23 18.40
C ASP A 703 -23.08 -31.52 19.03
N ALA A 704 -22.78 -31.75 20.31
CA ALA A 704 -23.34 -32.87 21.08
C ALA A 704 -24.60 -32.37 21.84
N ASP A 705 -25.69 -33.07 21.74
CA ASP A 705 -26.96 -32.72 22.43
C ASP A 705 -26.88 -33.03 23.95
N ASN A 706 -25.88 -32.35 24.60
CA ASN A 706 -25.53 -32.59 26.02
C ASN A 706 -26.37 -31.76 27.01
N GLY A 707 -27.26 -30.86 26.54
CA GLY A 707 -28.17 -30.07 27.37
C GLY A 707 -27.48 -29.05 28.30
N HIS A 708 -26.18 -28.73 28.06
CA HIS A 708 -25.44 -27.77 28.86
C HIS A 708 -25.32 -26.44 28.10
N GLY A 709 -25.89 -25.36 28.70
CA GLY A 709 -25.92 -24.05 28.08
C GLY A 709 -24.75 -23.15 28.47
N ASN A 710 -24.75 -21.92 27.93
CA ASN A 710 -23.74 -20.88 28.14
C ASN A 710 -23.50 -20.52 29.62
N ALA A 711 -24.51 -20.65 30.50
CA ALA A 711 -24.36 -20.40 31.95
C ALA A 711 -23.25 -21.23 32.59
N MET A 712 -23.05 -22.47 32.15
CA MET A 712 -21.96 -23.30 32.64
C MET A 712 -20.60 -22.79 32.18
N LEU A 713 -20.48 -22.33 30.93
CA LEU A 713 -19.26 -21.74 30.39
C LEU A 713 -18.86 -20.47 31.15
N TYR A 714 -19.83 -19.60 31.51
CA TYR A 714 -19.59 -18.42 32.33
C TYR A 714 -19.07 -18.79 33.72
N ASN A 715 -19.62 -19.82 34.36
CA ASN A 715 -19.15 -20.28 35.67
C ASN A 715 -17.73 -20.85 35.60
N LEU A 716 -17.41 -21.61 34.54
CA LEU A 716 -16.05 -22.09 34.31
C LEU A 716 -15.07 -20.96 34.07
N LEU A 717 -15.48 -19.96 33.25
CA LEU A 717 -14.69 -18.77 32.96
C LEU A 717 -14.35 -17.97 34.22
N ALA A 718 -15.35 -17.69 35.08
CA ALA A 718 -15.14 -16.96 36.32
C ALA A 718 -14.07 -17.66 37.20
N LEU A 719 -14.15 -18.98 37.34
CA LEU A 719 -13.19 -19.73 38.15
C LEU A 719 -11.78 -19.75 37.53
N LEU A 720 -11.67 -19.83 36.20
CA LEU A 720 -10.38 -19.76 35.50
C LEU A 720 -9.70 -18.40 35.69
N ARG A 721 -10.45 -17.30 35.64
CA ARG A 721 -9.93 -15.93 35.88
C ARG A 721 -9.47 -15.78 37.33
N GLU A 722 -10.27 -16.20 38.29
CA GLU A 722 -9.91 -16.13 39.72
C GLU A 722 -8.80 -17.12 40.12
N ALA A 723 -8.52 -18.14 39.33
CA ALA A 723 -7.47 -19.12 39.60
C ALA A 723 -6.05 -18.51 39.56
N GLU A 724 -5.87 -17.39 38.92
CA GLU A 724 -4.60 -16.65 38.92
C GLU A 724 -4.29 -16.05 40.29
N ASN A 725 -5.34 -15.58 41.00
CA ASN A 725 -5.22 -14.98 42.32
C ASN A 725 -5.30 -16.01 43.45
N ASP A 726 -6.14 -17.05 43.29
CA ASP A 726 -6.31 -18.09 44.30
C ASP A 726 -6.50 -19.49 43.67
N ARG A 727 -5.50 -20.35 43.89
CA ARG A 727 -5.50 -21.73 43.35
C ARG A 727 -6.65 -22.61 43.83
N ILE A 728 -7.39 -22.23 44.89
CA ILE A 728 -8.58 -22.96 45.33
C ILE A 728 -9.64 -23.02 44.22
N ASN A 729 -9.64 -22.04 43.36
CA ASN A 729 -10.59 -21.97 42.24
C ASN A 729 -10.36 -23.07 41.18
N LEU A 730 -9.15 -23.62 41.09
CA LEU A 730 -8.91 -24.83 40.27
C LEU A 730 -9.62 -26.07 40.83
N ALA A 731 -9.69 -26.19 42.14
CA ALA A 731 -10.46 -27.29 42.75
C ALA A 731 -11.98 -27.12 42.53
N ARG A 732 -12.48 -25.90 42.64
CA ARG A 732 -13.88 -25.52 42.30
C ARG A 732 -14.17 -25.76 40.81
N TYR A 733 -13.24 -25.45 39.95
CA TYR A 733 -13.32 -25.71 38.51
C TYR A 733 -13.43 -27.19 38.23
N ALA A 734 -12.56 -28.02 38.83
CA ALA A 734 -12.62 -29.49 38.74
C ALA A 734 -13.96 -30.06 39.21
N TYR A 735 -14.52 -29.47 40.29
CA TYR A 735 -15.84 -29.86 40.79
C TYR A 735 -16.94 -29.52 39.81
N LEU A 736 -16.93 -28.35 39.22
CA LEU A 736 -17.90 -27.97 38.20
C LEU A 736 -17.79 -28.88 36.95
N LEU A 737 -16.59 -29.17 36.48
CA LEU A 737 -16.41 -30.12 35.38
C LEU A 737 -16.96 -31.51 35.73
N ALA A 738 -16.75 -32.00 36.95
CA ALA A 738 -17.31 -33.30 37.40
C ALA A 738 -18.84 -33.34 37.39
N ARG A 739 -19.52 -32.16 37.56
CA ARG A 739 -20.99 -32.08 37.48
C ARG A 739 -21.55 -32.22 36.06
N LEU A 740 -20.71 -32.04 35.02
CA LEU A 740 -21.06 -32.31 33.62
C LEU A 740 -21.07 -33.80 33.28
N ALA A 741 -20.60 -34.67 34.20
CA ALA A 741 -20.42 -36.07 33.93
C ALA A 741 -21.78 -36.76 33.67
N PRO A 742 -22.00 -37.36 32.51
CA PRO A 742 -23.14 -38.24 32.28
C PRO A 742 -23.01 -39.52 33.15
N LYS A 743 -24.05 -40.33 33.19
CA LYS A 743 -23.98 -41.61 33.89
C LYS A 743 -22.86 -42.46 33.29
N LYS A 744 -22.08 -43.15 34.13
CA LYS A 744 -20.92 -43.95 33.69
C LYS A 744 -21.19 -44.97 32.60
N ASN A 745 -22.44 -45.41 32.47
CA ASN A 745 -22.87 -46.36 31.46
C ASN A 745 -23.41 -45.69 30.19
N ALA A 746 -23.47 -44.36 30.13
CA ALA A 746 -23.94 -43.64 28.97
C ALA A 746 -22.90 -43.65 27.83
N PRO A 747 -23.31 -43.71 26.56
CA PRO A 747 -22.42 -43.70 25.41
C PRO A 747 -21.47 -42.45 25.40
N GLU A 748 -21.96 -41.33 25.91
CA GLU A 748 -21.27 -40.02 25.94
C GLU A 748 -20.17 -39.96 27.02
N TYR A 749 -20.10 -40.92 27.96
CA TYR A 749 -19.17 -40.85 29.08
C TYR A 749 -17.69 -40.81 28.66
N ARG A 750 -17.31 -41.52 27.58
CA ARG A 750 -15.95 -41.49 27.06
C ARG A 750 -15.59 -40.13 26.46
N ALA A 751 -16.54 -39.51 25.76
CA ALA A 751 -16.33 -38.17 25.19
C ALA A 751 -16.18 -37.11 26.30
N TYR A 752 -17.06 -37.17 27.32
CA TYR A 752 -16.94 -36.35 28.51
C TYR A 752 -15.60 -36.57 29.24
N GLU A 753 -15.14 -37.79 29.43
CA GLU A 753 -13.87 -38.08 30.13
C GLU A 753 -12.67 -37.46 29.39
N ALA A 754 -12.65 -37.59 28.05
CA ALA A 754 -11.64 -36.97 27.21
C ALA A 754 -11.70 -35.44 27.26
N PHE A 755 -12.88 -34.86 27.20
CA PHE A 755 -13.13 -33.41 27.32
C PHE A 755 -12.67 -32.88 28.68
N SER A 756 -13.15 -33.49 29.77
CA SER A 756 -12.84 -33.06 31.14
C SER A 756 -11.34 -33.12 31.45
N ARG A 757 -10.65 -34.15 30.95
CA ARG A 757 -9.20 -34.25 31.08
C ARG A 757 -8.49 -33.10 30.38
N ARG A 758 -8.83 -32.81 29.11
CA ARG A 758 -8.23 -31.67 28.36
C ARG A 758 -8.47 -30.36 29.09
N MET A 759 -9.71 -30.10 29.53
CA MET A 759 -10.06 -28.89 30.26
C MET A 759 -9.26 -28.69 31.52
N MET A 760 -9.00 -29.81 32.29
CA MET A 760 -8.13 -29.76 33.47
C MET A 760 -6.67 -29.50 33.11
N ASP A 761 -6.15 -30.21 32.09
CA ASP A 761 -4.76 -30.06 31.66
C ASP A 761 -4.50 -28.61 31.25
N TRP A 762 -5.40 -27.99 30.47
CA TRP A 762 -5.31 -26.58 30.06
C TRP A 762 -5.46 -25.61 31.25
N ALA A 763 -6.31 -25.90 32.22
CA ALA A 763 -6.53 -25.03 33.39
C ALA A 763 -5.30 -25.01 34.33
N MET A 764 -4.54 -26.10 34.39
CA MET A 764 -3.36 -26.22 35.26
C MET A 764 -2.13 -25.45 34.76
N ASP A 765 -2.00 -25.27 33.47
CA ASP A 765 -0.93 -24.50 32.85
C ASP A 765 -1.38 -23.03 32.65
N ALA A 766 -0.56 -22.07 33.03
CA ALA A 766 -0.94 -20.66 33.00
C ALA A 766 -1.19 -20.13 31.60
N GLU A 767 -0.32 -20.49 30.64
CA GLU A 767 -0.45 -20.04 29.24
C GLU A 767 -1.67 -20.70 28.59
N GLN A 768 -1.84 -22.01 28.74
CA GLN A 768 -2.98 -22.72 28.18
C GLN A 768 -4.31 -22.29 28.84
N ARG A 769 -4.30 -21.97 30.13
CA ARG A 769 -5.47 -21.40 30.82
C ARG A 769 -5.89 -20.07 30.21
N HIS A 770 -4.93 -19.19 29.91
CA HIS A 770 -5.18 -17.94 29.27
C HIS A 770 -5.78 -18.13 27.84
N GLN A 771 -5.23 -19.06 27.06
CA GLN A 771 -5.79 -19.45 25.77
C GLN A 771 -7.21 -20.02 25.90
N LEU A 772 -7.48 -20.82 26.94
CA LEU A 772 -8.80 -21.39 27.21
C LEU A 772 -9.84 -20.29 27.58
N ILE A 773 -9.45 -19.29 28.35
CA ILE A 773 -10.28 -18.13 28.67
C ILE A 773 -10.72 -17.43 27.38
N THR A 774 -9.79 -17.15 26.47
CA THR A 774 -10.09 -16.55 25.17
C THR A 774 -11.02 -17.41 24.34
N ALA A 775 -10.78 -18.72 24.28
CA ALA A 775 -11.61 -19.67 23.56
C ALA A 775 -13.04 -19.73 24.11
N ILE A 776 -13.21 -19.64 25.44
CA ILE A 776 -14.54 -19.57 26.06
C ILE A 776 -15.27 -18.29 25.66
N TYR A 777 -14.61 -17.14 25.68
CA TYR A 777 -15.21 -15.86 25.23
C TYR A 777 -15.72 -15.97 23.79
N ILE A 778 -14.88 -16.45 22.88
CA ILE A 778 -15.25 -16.61 21.47
C ILE A 778 -16.43 -17.56 21.33
N ASN A 779 -16.39 -18.71 21.99
CA ASN A 779 -17.47 -19.69 21.94
C ASN A 779 -18.80 -19.15 22.49
N VAL A 780 -18.77 -18.43 23.63
CA VAL A 780 -19.96 -17.79 24.20
C VAL A 780 -20.49 -16.72 23.25
N TYR A 781 -19.66 -15.93 22.64
CA TYR A 781 -20.09 -14.89 21.69
C TYR A 781 -20.76 -15.50 20.45
N GLN A 782 -20.28 -16.62 19.95
CA GLN A 782 -20.87 -17.32 18.80
C GLN A 782 -22.25 -17.93 19.09
N HIS A 783 -22.53 -18.28 20.34
CA HIS A 783 -23.76 -19.05 20.69
C HIS A 783 -24.76 -18.31 21.57
N ARG A 784 -24.45 -17.06 21.98
CA ARG A 784 -25.37 -16.21 22.72
C ARG A 784 -26.41 -15.62 21.75
N LYS A 785 -27.73 -15.78 22.03
CA LYS A 785 -28.80 -15.13 21.28
C LYS A 785 -29.15 -13.80 21.95
N ASP A 786 -29.39 -12.75 21.15
CA ASP A 786 -29.97 -11.51 21.65
C ASP A 786 -31.37 -11.81 22.22
N GLY A 787 -31.56 -11.53 23.49
CA GLY A 787 -32.79 -11.85 24.21
C GLY A 787 -32.60 -12.79 25.41
N ASP A 788 -31.47 -13.49 25.53
CA ASP A 788 -31.06 -14.14 26.77
C ASP A 788 -30.60 -13.07 27.77
N THR A 789 -31.57 -12.33 28.32
CA THR A 789 -31.31 -11.48 29.50
C THR A 789 -30.97 -12.39 30.66
N ASP A 790 -29.70 -12.38 31.07
CA ASP A 790 -29.32 -12.92 32.37
C ASP A 790 -30.18 -12.26 33.46
N GLY A 791 -31.07 -13.05 34.04
CA GLY A 791 -31.76 -12.68 35.27
C GLY A 791 -30.75 -12.66 36.41
N THR A 792 -29.92 -11.61 36.46
CA THR A 792 -29.22 -11.21 37.70
C THR A 792 -29.04 -9.69 37.66
N GLU A 793 -29.89 -9.04 38.48
CA GLU A 793 -29.59 -7.73 39.02
C GLU A 793 -28.27 -7.74 39.82
#